data_e0c30f0af398a7fa84ebe3fedac60d86
#
_entry.id   e0c30f0af398a7fa84ebe3fedac60d86
#
_cell.length_a   1.000
_cell.length_b   1.000
_cell.length_c   1.000
_cell.angle_alpha   90.00
_cell.angle_beta   90.00
_cell.angle_gamma   90.00
#
_symmetry.space_group_name_H-M   'P 1'
#
loop_
_entity.id
_entity.type
_entity.pdbx_description
1 polymer ?
#
loop_
_entity_poly.entity_id
_entity_poly.type
_entity_poly.pdbx_seq_one_letter_code
_entity_poly.pdbx_strand_id
1 'polypeptide(L)'
;MAGDRVMAEGLLAVWHAYRLHILIALSALFFAIRAYRTLSRSKTPASASVPSSPRSQSPGKLEKLPATQNAVLEKENVKPVRADAGTKPSGPKRVQGKKPAKTIGGRRGSSEELQPITHIQPIIFFASLTTNTERYANVLLEDLRAAAQKQSNLENPGRGLLPPQIHDISYIDFDDFFVSAPKPPSTSPGTRYMYCILVPTYNIDTVLSTFLGDLEETHNDFRIDTGSLHQLAGYSVFGFGDKEEWPTEEEGFCTQAKEIDRWMSKLTGRKRAFPLGMGDIKSDVDAALKDWSQGLQETLSDILENGGLGEGVAGSGDAVESDEEDMDDDDSSGKEKKSSMVDLEDIKMGGDSGPLPIDFTTVGKVVSSEASAKEMVPKTSPTYASLTKQGYTIVGSHSGVKICRWTKSALRGRGSCYKYSFYGIRSHLCMEATPSLSCSNKCIFCWRHGTNPVGTTWRWKVDSPELIFQGVKEGHYKKIKMMKGVPGVRAERFAEAMRIRHCALSLVGEPIFYPHINRFLEMLHAEHISSFMVCNAQHPDQLENLHRVTQLYVSIDASNRESLRKIDRPLHRDFWERFQRCLDILREKRHVQRTVFRLTLVKGFNVDDEVIGYADLVEKALPCLIEVKGVTYCGTSTSAGAGLTMQNVPFYEEITSFVVALNAELERRGLGYGLAAEHAHSCCVLLASNRFHVNGKWHTRIDYPRFFELLEKEKADGTSFTPEDYMQETEEWALWGNGGFNPEDERVHRKGKNRDRAIDAAPVEDVSTS
;
A
#
# COMPACT_ATOMS: atom_id res chain seq x y z
N MET A 1 24.58 -44.37 -19.27
CA MET A 1 24.36 -43.05 -19.91
C MET A 1 23.74 -43.11 -21.32
N ALA A 2 24.01 -44.07 -22.18
CA ALA A 2 23.30 -44.17 -23.47
C ALA A 2 21.90 -44.81 -23.37
N GLY A 3 21.69 -45.75 -22.45
CA GLY A 3 20.39 -46.41 -22.24
C GLY A 3 19.31 -45.51 -21.65
N ASP A 4 19.71 -44.60 -20.79
CA ASP A 4 18.77 -43.69 -20.11
C ASP A 4 18.21 -42.59 -21.02
N ARG A 5 18.97 -42.17 -22.03
CA ARG A 5 18.49 -41.21 -23.06
C ARG A 5 17.47 -41.84 -24.00
N VAL A 6 17.67 -43.08 -24.43
CA VAL A 6 16.72 -43.78 -25.31
C VAL A 6 15.39 -44.05 -24.59
N MET A 7 15.43 -44.35 -23.29
CA MET A 7 14.21 -44.52 -22.48
C MET A 7 13.48 -43.18 -22.26
N ALA A 8 14.19 -42.11 -22.04
CA ALA A 8 13.59 -40.76 -21.87
C ALA A 8 12.93 -40.26 -23.17
N GLU A 9 13.58 -40.46 -24.32
CA GLU A 9 13.02 -40.11 -25.64
C GLU A 9 11.79 -40.95 -25.98
N GLY A 10 11.79 -42.25 -25.66
CA GLY A 10 10.61 -43.12 -25.79
C GLY A 10 9.42 -42.67 -24.93
N LEU A 11 9.66 -42.28 -23.68
CA LEU A 11 8.63 -41.75 -22.77
C LEU A 11 8.08 -40.41 -23.24
N LEU A 12 8.94 -39.54 -23.78
CA LEU A 12 8.53 -38.25 -24.34
C LEU A 12 7.65 -38.44 -25.59
N ALA A 13 7.98 -39.38 -26.48
CA ALA A 13 7.19 -39.69 -27.67
C ALA A 13 5.80 -40.25 -27.30
N VAL A 14 5.71 -41.12 -26.29
CA VAL A 14 4.43 -41.64 -25.75
C VAL A 14 3.64 -40.49 -25.12
N TRP A 15 4.27 -39.59 -24.38
CA TRP A 15 3.61 -38.40 -23.81
C TRP A 15 3.03 -37.49 -24.91
N HIS A 16 3.80 -37.19 -25.96
CA HIS A 16 3.30 -36.36 -27.05
C HIS A 16 2.15 -36.99 -27.84
N ALA A 17 2.21 -38.31 -28.04
CA ALA A 17 1.15 -39.03 -28.75
C ALA A 17 -0.16 -39.20 -27.97
N TYR A 18 -0.06 -39.32 -26.63
CA TYR A 18 -1.23 -39.69 -25.80
C TYR A 18 -1.53 -38.66 -24.67
N ARG A 19 -0.92 -37.51 -24.68
CA ARG A 19 -1.07 -36.48 -23.61
C ARG A 19 -2.53 -36.17 -23.24
N LEU A 20 -3.40 -36.06 -24.25
CA LEU A 20 -4.82 -35.76 -24.01
C LEU A 20 -5.53 -36.94 -23.29
N HIS A 21 -5.27 -38.17 -23.70
CA HIS A 21 -5.85 -39.36 -23.08
C HIS A 21 -5.32 -39.57 -21.65
N ILE A 22 -4.04 -39.27 -21.41
CA ILE A 22 -3.42 -39.35 -20.09
C ILE A 22 -4.03 -38.30 -19.16
N LEU A 23 -4.23 -37.08 -19.63
CA LEU A 23 -4.85 -36.01 -18.83
C LEU A 23 -6.31 -36.27 -18.50
N ILE A 24 -7.07 -36.85 -19.48
CA ILE A 24 -8.46 -37.26 -19.24
C ILE A 24 -8.51 -38.40 -18.21
N ALA A 25 -7.63 -39.38 -18.30
CA ALA A 25 -7.56 -40.50 -17.35
C ALA A 25 -7.19 -40.05 -15.94
N LEU A 26 -6.22 -39.13 -15.81
CA LEU A 26 -5.83 -38.53 -14.53
C LEU A 26 -6.95 -37.69 -13.93
N SER A 27 -7.68 -36.93 -14.74
CA SER A 27 -8.83 -36.14 -14.29
C SER A 27 -9.96 -37.05 -13.81
N ALA A 28 -10.28 -38.11 -14.56
CA ALA A 28 -11.28 -39.08 -14.14
C ALA A 28 -10.91 -39.77 -12.82
N LEU A 29 -9.64 -40.14 -12.65
CA LEU A 29 -9.13 -40.73 -11.41
C LEU A 29 -9.24 -39.73 -10.24
N PHE A 30 -8.91 -38.45 -10.45
CA PHE A 30 -9.06 -37.42 -9.46
C PHE A 30 -10.51 -37.23 -8.99
N PHE A 31 -11.45 -37.18 -9.93
CA PHE A 31 -12.88 -37.09 -9.61
C PHE A 31 -13.39 -38.37 -8.91
N ALA A 32 -12.94 -39.55 -9.28
CA ALA A 32 -13.28 -40.81 -8.62
C ALA A 32 -12.78 -40.83 -7.14
N ILE A 33 -11.54 -40.38 -6.90
CA ILE A 33 -10.98 -40.28 -5.54
C ILE A 33 -11.77 -39.26 -4.72
N ARG A 34 -12.15 -38.14 -5.32
CA ARG A 34 -12.95 -37.12 -4.66
C ARG A 34 -14.35 -37.62 -4.29
N ALA A 35 -15.01 -38.30 -5.22
CA ALA A 35 -16.31 -38.92 -4.98
C ALA A 35 -16.24 -40.01 -3.89
N TYR A 36 -15.21 -40.84 -3.91
CA TYR A 36 -14.98 -41.84 -2.85
C TYR A 36 -14.79 -41.19 -1.46
N ARG A 37 -14.01 -40.10 -1.38
CA ARG A 37 -13.81 -39.35 -0.12
C ARG A 37 -15.07 -38.66 0.39
N THR A 38 -15.97 -38.21 -0.50
CA THR A 38 -17.26 -37.63 -0.09
C THR A 38 -18.23 -38.71 0.39
N LEU A 39 -18.28 -39.85 -0.28
CA LEU A 39 -19.11 -41.00 0.08
C LEU A 39 -18.63 -41.71 1.37
N SER A 40 -17.32 -41.72 1.64
CA SER A 40 -16.77 -42.29 2.86
C SER A 40 -16.96 -41.39 4.11
N ARG A 41 -17.22 -40.08 3.93
CA ARG A 41 -17.54 -39.13 5.01
C ARG A 41 -19.02 -39.21 5.46
N SER A 42 -19.90 -39.88 4.72
CA SER A 42 -21.33 -40.00 5.04
C SER A 42 -21.71 -41.24 5.88
N LYS A 43 -20.71 -41.97 6.40
CA LYS A 43 -20.98 -43.16 7.26
C LYS A 43 -20.43 -42.95 8.66
N THR A 44 -21.19 -42.22 9.50
CA THR A 44 -21.16 -42.38 10.93
C THR A 44 -22.61 -42.52 11.43
N PRO A 45 -22.89 -43.50 12.29
CA PRO A 45 -24.28 -43.95 12.52
C PRO A 45 -25.00 -43.05 13.55
N ALA A 46 -26.28 -42.85 13.26
CA ALA A 46 -27.25 -42.24 14.12
C ALA A 46 -27.60 -43.18 15.27
N SER A 47 -27.76 -42.62 16.48
CA SER A 47 -28.60 -43.24 17.54
C SER A 47 -29.74 -42.29 17.86
N ALA A 48 -30.89 -42.69 17.51
CA ALA A 48 -32.21 -42.85 18.12
C ALA A 48 -32.50 -41.92 19.33
N SER A 49 -33.64 -41.30 19.54
CA SER A 49 -35.02 -41.24 19.04
C SER A 49 -35.79 -40.28 19.93
N VAL A 50 -36.52 -39.35 19.41
CA VAL A 50 -37.95 -38.96 19.48
C VAL A 50 -38.72 -39.24 20.83
N PRO A 51 -39.81 -38.51 21.26
CA PRO A 51 -40.62 -37.55 20.54
C PRO A 51 -41.23 -36.33 21.32
N SER A 52 -41.77 -35.41 20.54
CA SER A 52 -43.03 -34.65 20.66
C SER A 52 -43.28 -33.62 21.73
N SER A 53 -43.64 -32.46 21.23
CA SER A 53 -44.34 -31.32 21.84
C SER A 53 -45.74 -31.65 22.39
N PRO A 54 -46.50 -30.78 23.10
CA PRO A 54 -46.87 -29.43 22.65
C PRO A 54 -47.12 -28.36 23.75
N ARG A 55 -47.06 -27.11 23.29
CA ARG A 55 -47.93 -25.92 23.57
C ARG A 55 -48.32 -25.50 24.99
N SER A 56 -48.03 -24.20 25.24
CA SER A 56 -48.90 -23.13 25.73
C SER A 56 -48.75 -22.63 27.18
N GLN A 57 -48.70 -21.28 27.23
CA GLN A 57 -49.21 -20.35 28.22
C GLN A 57 -48.34 -19.87 29.38
N SER A 58 -48.06 -18.55 29.31
CA SER A 58 -47.78 -17.66 30.46
C SER A 58 -49.05 -17.47 31.31
N PRO A 59 -49.10 -16.72 32.43
CA PRO A 59 -48.10 -16.00 33.22
C PRO A 59 -48.29 -16.13 34.74
N GLY A 60 -47.39 -15.56 35.57
CA GLY A 60 -47.71 -15.29 36.95
C GLY A 60 -46.53 -15.06 37.89
N LYS A 61 -46.27 -13.83 38.20
CA LYS A 61 -46.09 -13.09 39.46
C LYS A 61 -45.35 -13.71 40.66
N LEU A 62 -44.36 -12.92 41.11
CA LEU A 62 -44.00 -12.50 42.50
C LEU A 62 -43.72 -13.56 43.57
N GLU A 63 -42.55 -13.50 44.21
CA GLU A 63 -42.39 -13.05 45.58
C GLU A 63 -40.94 -13.09 46.10
N LYS A 64 -40.53 -12.05 46.72
CA LYS A 64 -39.72 -11.53 47.79
C LYS A 64 -38.96 -12.52 48.69
N LEU A 65 -37.66 -12.18 48.84
CA LEU A 65 -36.77 -11.98 50.01
C LEU A 65 -36.91 -12.90 51.24
N PRO A 66 -35.82 -13.18 52.03
CA PRO A 66 -35.16 -12.13 52.80
C PRO A 66 -33.64 -12.25 53.01
N ALA A 67 -33.15 -11.11 53.52
CA ALA A 67 -31.78 -10.80 53.95
C ALA A 67 -31.43 -11.40 55.31
N THR A 68 -30.16 -11.47 55.62
CA THR A 68 -29.44 -11.24 56.90
C THR A 68 -28.00 -11.77 56.75
N GLN A 69 -26.94 -11.30 57.33
CA GLN A 69 -26.53 -10.23 58.23
C GLN A 69 -25.02 -10.12 58.24
N ASN A 70 -24.53 -8.92 58.38
CA ASN A 70 -23.36 -8.37 59.08
C ASN A 70 -22.27 -9.26 59.70
N ALA A 71 -21.01 -8.79 59.48
CA ALA A 71 -19.95 -8.54 60.48
C ALA A 71 -18.83 -7.77 59.80
N VAL A 72 -18.51 -6.61 60.06
CA VAL A 72 -17.93 -5.67 61.02
C VAL A 72 -16.58 -6.10 61.60
N LEU A 73 -15.63 -5.10 61.51
CA LEU A 73 -14.33 -4.93 62.19
C LEU A 73 -13.11 -5.45 61.41
N GLU A 74 -11.99 -4.79 61.28
CA GLU A 74 -11.41 -3.74 62.13
C GLU A 74 -10.33 -2.92 61.36
N LYS A 75 -10.16 -1.68 61.73
CA LYS A 75 -9.04 -0.81 61.31
C LYS A 75 -7.82 -1.12 62.20
N GLU A 76 -6.67 -1.30 61.58
CA GLU A 76 -5.43 -1.06 62.28
C GLU A 76 -4.50 -0.05 61.54
N ASN A 77 -4.05 0.90 62.32
CA ASN A 77 -3.09 1.93 62.02
C ASN A 77 -1.70 1.35 61.76
N VAL A 78 -1.03 1.79 60.72
CA VAL A 78 0.42 1.69 60.66
C VAL A 78 1.02 3.04 60.33
N LYS A 79 1.92 3.46 61.22
CA LYS A 79 2.72 4.70 61.19
C LYS A 79 3.74 4.74 60.01
N PRO A 80 4.16 5.92 59.59
CA PRO A 80 5.12 6.08 58.48
C PRO A 80 6.53 5.67 58.90
N VAL A 81 7.18 4.86 58.06
CA VAL A 81 8.61 4.52 58.17
C VAL A 81 9.38 5.33 57.13
N ARG A 82 10.48 5.89 57.62
CA ARG A 82 11.45 6.77 56.97
C ARG A 82 11.97 6.23 55.64
N ALA A 83 12.18 7.19 54.70
CA ALA A 83 13.00 6.99 53.53
C ALA A 83 14.40 6.43 53.86
N ASP A 84 14.76 5.40 53.14
CA ASP A 84 16.15 5.01 53.04
C ASP A 84 16.54 4.93 51.55
N ALA A 85 17.80 5.32 51.30
CA ALA A 85 18.33 5.69 50.03
C ALA A 85 18.57 4.50 49.10
N GLY A 86 18.30 4.67 47.80
CA GLY A 86 19.15 4.14 46.74
C GLY A 86 18.94 2.69 46.32
N THR A 87 17.92 2.47 45.51
CA THR A 87 18.01 1.37 44.51
C THR A 87 17.88 1.98 43.13
N LYS A 88 18.97 1.92 42.36
CA LYS A 88 18.99 2.26 40.93
C LYS A 88 17.91 1.45 40.20
N PRO A 89 17.17 2.04 39.24
CA PRO A 89 16.28 1.26 38.39
C PRO A 89 17.14 0.29 37.57
N SER A 90 16.94 -1.00 37.80
CA SER A 90 17.54 -2.05 36.95
C SER A 90 16.93 -1.91 35.58
N GLY A 91 17.76 -1.69 34.56
CA GLY A 91 17.36 -1.69 33.15
C GLY A 91 16.61 -2.98 32.77
N PRO A 92 15.89 -2.96 31.67
CA PRO A 92 15.04 -4.09 31.26
C PRO A 92 15.89 -5.37 31.11
N LYS A 93 15.53 -6.38 31.89
CA LYS A 93 16.21 -7.68 31.85
C LYS A 93 15.85 -8.41 30.57
N ARG A 94 16.85 -8.87 29.83
CA ARG A 94 16.70 -9.77 28.68
C ARG A 94 15.95 -11.04 29.11
N VAL A 95 14.90 -11.42 28.39
CA VAL A 95 14.23 -12.70 28.55
C VAL A 95 15.09 -13.75 27.84
N GLN A 96 15.71 -14.66 28.61
CA GLN A 96 16.40 -15.81 28.01
C GLN A 96 15.35 -16.79 27.49
N GLY A 97 15.27 -16.93 26.17
CA GLY A 97 14.37 -17.87 25.50
C GLY A 97 14.72 -19.32 25.85
N LYS A 98 13.69 -20.15 26.05
CA LYS A 98 13.84 -21.60 26.16
C LYS A 98 14.35 -22.16 24.83
N LYS A 99 15.21 -23.21 24.90
CA LYS A 99 15.70 -23.92 23.70
C LYS A 99 14.57 -24.28 22.76
N PRO A 100 14.72 -24.14 21.44
CA PRO A 100 13.64 -24.32 20.48
C PRO A 100 13.06 -25.73 20.56
N ALA A 101 11.75 -25.83 20.74
CA ALA A 101 11.00 -27.04 20.56
C ALA A 101 10.97 -27.42 19.08
N LYS A 102 11.20 -28.70 18.77
CA LYS A 102 11.15 -29.23 17.40
C LYS A 102 9.81 -28.91 16.75
N THR A 103 9.86 -28.08 15.71
CA THR A 103 8.68 -27.70 14.91
C THR A 103 8.19 -28.87 14.09
N ILE A 104 6.93 -29.21 14.22
CA ILE A 104 6.23 -30.17 13.36
C ILE A 104 5.69 -29.42 12.14
N GLY A 105 6.21 -29.75 10.97
CA GLY A 105 5.62 -29.74 9.66
C GLY A 105 4.82 -28.54 9.18
N GLY A 106 5.48 -27.53 8.58
CA GLY A 106 4.90 -26.57 7.65
C GLY A 106 5.74 -26.47 6.37
N ARG A 107 5.12 -26.39 5.24
CA ARG A 107 5.62 -26.51 3.84
C ARG A 107 7.03 -25.92 3.62
N ARG A 108 7.91 -26.77 3.09
CA ARG A 108 9.26 -26.44 2.60
C ARG A 108 9.19 -25.51 1.39
N GLY A 109 9.47 -24.19 1.61
CA GLY A 109 10.25 -23.42 0.65
C GLY A 109 11.72 -23.75 0.91
N SER A 110 12.53 -23.84 -0.12
CA SER A 110 13.96 -24.15 -0.06
C SER A 110 14.69 -23.22 0.91
N SER A 111 14.90 -23.65 2.15
CA SER A 111 15.76 -22.99 3.10
C SER A 111 17.21 -23.28 2.70
N GLU A 112 17.92 -22.29 2.16
CA GLU A 112 19.37 -22.28 2.32
C GLU A 112 19.63 -22.33 3.83
N GLU A 113 20.28 -23.36 4.33
CA GLU A 113 20.74 -23.45 5.71
C GLU A 113 21.67 -22.27 5.97
N LEU A 114 21.17 -21.28 6.72
CA LEU A 114 21.95 -20.14 7.12
C LEU A 114 23.16 -20.63 7.95
N GLN A 115 24.37 -20.39 7.45
CA GLN A 115 25.57 -20.70 8.15
C GLN A 115 25.62 -20.03 9.52
N PRO A 116 26.14 -20.68 10.57
CA PRO A 116 26.23 -20.07 11.89
C PRO A 116 27.04 -18.76 11.84
N ILE A 117 26.59 -17.77 12.62
CA ILE A 117 27.21 -16.46 12.66
C ILE A 117 28.59 -16.60 13.25
N THR A 118 29.64 -16.26 12.48
CA THR A 118 31.02 -16.21 12.92
C THR A 118 31.50 -14.79 13.18
N HIS A 119 31.06 -13.85 12.38
CA HIS A 119 31.45 -12.44 12.51
C HIS A 119 30.24 -11.55 12.46
N ILE A 120 30.25 -10.47 13.25
CA ILE A 120 29.21 -9.42 13.17
C ILE A 120 29.87 -8.12 12.75
N GLN A 121 29.32 -7.46 11.77
CA GLN A 121 29.72 -6.10 11.38
C GLN A 121 28.58 -5.13 11.73
N PRO A 122 28.77 -4.24 12.73
CA PRO A 122 27.82 -3.19 13.02
C PRO A 122 27.80 -2.15 11.89
N ILE A 123 26.59 -1.70 11.50
CA ILE A 123 26.40 -0.58 10.60
C ILE A 123 25.53 0.44 11.34
N ILE A 124 26.08 1.62 11.54
CA ILE A 124 25.41 2.73 12.20
C ILE A 124 24.77 3.60 11.12
N PHE A 125 23.47 3.79 11.19
CA PHE A 125 22.72 4.72 10.37
C PHE A 125 22.25 5.89 11.22
N PHE A 126 22.41 7.10 10.73
CA PHE A 126 21.90 8.28 11.43
C PHE A 126 21.26 9.27 10.47
N ALA A 127 20.37 10.12 10.98
CA ALA A 127 19.84 11.28 10.28
C ALA A 127 20.12 12.53 11.12
N SER A 128 20.66 13.58 10.50
CA SER A 128 20.97 14.82 11.21
C SER A 128 20.74 16.05 10.34
N LEU A 129 20.04 17.06 10.87
CA LEU A 129 19.93 18.38 10.24
C LEU A 129 20.94 19.38 10.82
N THR A 130 21.37 19.17 12.07
CA THR A 130 22.12 20.14 12.85
C THR A 130 23.44 19.59 13.38
N THR A 131 23.94 18.47 12.83
CA THR A 131 25.15 17.75 13.28
C THR A 131 25.09 17.13 14.68
N ASN A 132 24.06 17.37 15.48
CA ASN A 132 23.96 16.82 16.83
C ASN A 132 23.85 15.31 16.85
N THR A 133 22.94 14.74 16.04
CA THR A 133 22.80 13.28 15.95
C THR A 133 24.05 12.63 15.37
N GLU A 134 24.73 13.26 14.43
CA GLU A 134 26.01 12.84 13.88
C GLU A 134 27.08 12.72 14.98
N ARG A 135 27.15 13.71 15.90
CA ARG A 135 28.06 13.64 17.03
C ARG A 135 27.81 12.40 17.89
N TYR A 136 26.56 12.11 18.21
CA TYR A 136 26.19 10.92 19.00
C TYR A 136 26.45 9.60 18.24
N ALA A 137 26.22 9.60 16.92
CA ALA A 137 26.55 8.46 16.08
C ALA A 137 28.08 8.17 16.06
N ASN A 138 28.90 9.23 16.07
CA ASN A 138 30.36 9.08 16.18
C ASN A 138 30.80 8.60 17.57
N VAL A 139 30.12 8.99 18.65
CA VAL A 139 30.37 8.42 19.99
C VAL A 139 30.13 6.92 19.99
N LEU A 140 28.98 6.47 19.46
CA LEU A 140 28.67 5.04 19.32
C LEU A 140 29.70 4.31 18.44
N LEU A 141 30.16 4.96 17.36
CA LEU A 141 31.17 4.42 16.45
C LEU A 141 32.48 4.10 17.23
N GLU A 142 32.96 5.02 18.06
CA GLU A 142 34.17 4.84 18.85
C GLU A 142 33.96 3.75 19.92
N ASP A 143 32.83 3.70 20.59
CA ASP A 143 32.50 2.68 21.57
C ASP A 143 32.53 1.28 20.95
N LEU A 144 31.91 1.10 19.78
CA LEU A 144 31.89 -0.17 19.06
C LEU A 144 33.26 -0.53 18.45
N ARG A 145 34.07 0.47 18.07
CA ARG A 145 35.49 0.22 17.68
C ARG A 145 36.30 -0.29 18.82
N ALA A 146 36.20 0.32 19.99
CA ALA A 146 36.89 -0.13 21.19
C ALA A 146 36.48 -1.56 21.58
N ALA A 147 35.18 -1.87 21.47
CA ALA A 147 34.67 -3.22 21.70
C ALA A 147 35.26 -4.24 20.70
N ALA A 148 35.30 -3.89 19.40
CA ALA A 148 35.86 -4.74 18.36
C ALA A 148 37.41 -5.00 18.61
N GLN A 149 38.15 -3.96 18.97
CA GLN A 149 39.56 -4.09 19.29
C GLN A 149 39.82 -4.94 20.55
N LYS A 150 38.96 -4.81 21.57
CA LYS A 150 39.05 -5.61 22.80
C LYS A 150 38.79 -7.10 22.52
N GLN A 151 37.85 -7.41 21.64
CA GLN A 151 37.54 -8.78 21.24
C GLN A 151 38.63 -9.40 20.35
N SER A 152 39.26 -8.63 19.46
CA SER A 152 40.37 -9.14 18.62
C SER A 152 41.60 -9.55 19.41
N ASN A 153 41.75 -9.07 20.64
CA ASN A 153 42.83 -9.41 21.56
C ASN A 153 42.53 -10.66 22.42
N LEU A 154 41.32 -11.21 22.36
CA LEU A 154 40.95 -12.46 23.01
C LEU A 154 41.19 -13.62 22.04
N GLU A 155 41.92 -14.67 22.48
CA GLU A 155 42.43 -15.80 21.68
C GLU A 155 41.35 -16.73 21.10
N ASN A 156 40.38 -16.20 20.38
CA ASN A 156 39.39 -17.00 19.62
C ASN A 156 39.45 -16.65 18.12
N PRO A 157 40.29 -17.33 17.30
CA PRO A 157 40.55 -16.93 15.91
C PRO A 157 39.37 -17.15 14.92
N GLY A 158 38.22 -17.62 15.38
CA GLY A 158 37.10 -18.01 14.50
C GLY A 158 35.83 -17.18 14.62
N ARG A 159 35.70 -16.32 15.63
CA ARG A 159 34.48 -15.49 15.83
C ARG A 159 34.87 -14.12 16.36
N GLY A 160 34.24 -13.06 15.86
CA GLY A 160 34.59 -11.72 16.30
C GLY A 160 33.71 -10.60 15.77
N LEU A 161 33.84 -9.43 16.41
CA LEU A 161 33.21 -8.20 15.98
C LEU A 161 34.13 -7.50 14.97
N LEU A 162 33.59 -7.21 13.78
CA LEU A 162 34.32 -6.45 12.76
C LEU A 162 34.19 -4.93 13.02
N PRO A 163 35.11 -4.12 12.48
CA PRO A 163 35.05 -2.67 12.63
C PRO A 163 33.71 -2.12 12.18
N PRO A 164 33.06 -1.24 12.96
CA PRO A 164 31.76 -0.67 12.60
C PRO A 164 31.87 0.28 11.40
N GLN A 165 30.79 0.35 10.62
CA GLN A 165 30.59 1.33 9.54
C GLN A 165 29.57 2.38 9.98
N ILE A 166 29.65 3.59 9.43
CA ILE A 166 28.71 4.68 9.71
C ILE A 166 28.22 5.32 8.42
N HIS A 167 26.92 5.56 8.34
CA HIS A 167 26.26 6.12 7.18
C HIS A 167 25.20 7.15 7.59
N ASP A 168 25.19 8.30 6.94
CA ASP A 168 24.05 9.23 6.99
C ASP A 168 22.95 8.72 6.06
N ILE A 169 21.74 8.55 6.59
CA ILE A 169 20.55 8.12 5.84
C ILE A 169 20.28 9.01 4.63
N SER A 170 20.70 10.28 4.68
CA SER A 170 20.54 11.23 3.57
C SER A 170 21.37 10.89 2.35
N TYR A 171 22.45 10.12 2.50
CA TYR A 171 23.44 9.86 1.46
C TYR A 171 23.58 8.38 1.07
N ILE A 172 22.76 7.49 1.60
CA ILE A 172 22.73 6.08 1.21
C ILE A 172 21.74 5.83 0.08
N ASP A 173 21.98 4.78 -0.70
CA ASP A 173 20.92 4.18 -1.50
C ASP A 173 20.09 3.26 -0.60
N PHE A 174 18.82 3.60 -0.41
CA PHE A 174 17.90 2.86 0.46
C PHE A 174 17.81 1.37 0.07
N ASP A 175 17.79 1.09 -1.24
CA ASP A 175 17.62 -0.28 -1.75
C ASP A 175 18.81 -1.19 -1.35
N ASP A 176 20.02 -0.63 -1.22
CA ASP A 176 21.23 -1.41 -0.90
C ASP A 176 21.25 -1.91 0.54
N PHE A 177 20.49 -1.28 1.45
CA PHE A 177 20.51 -1.59 2.88
C PHE A 177 19.15 -2.02 3.43
N PHE A 178 18.02 -1.43 2.96
CA PHE A 178 16.72 -1.59 3.59
C PHE A 178 15.70 -2.37 2.75
N VAL A 179 15.99 -2.64 1.47
CA VAL A 179 15.20 -3.54 0.64
C VAL A 179 15.73 -4.97 0.72
N SER A 180 17.05 -5.13 0.79
CA SER A 180 17.72 -6.41 1.04
C SER A 180 18.97 -6.19 1.87
N ALA A 181 19.26 -7.07 2.82
CA ALA A 181 20.51 -7.00 3.58
C ALA A 181 21.72 -7.12 2.64
N PRO A 182 22.81 -6.35 2.86
CA PRO A 182 24.03 -6.50 2.10
C PRO A 182 24.54 -7.95 2.17
N LYS A 183 25.11 -8.44 1.07
CA LYS A 183 25.68 -9.79 1.05
C LYS A 183 26.98 -9.83 1.84
N PRO A 184 27.22 -10.88 2.64
CA PRO A 184 28.49 -11.05 3.30
C PRO A 184 29.62 -11.20 2.28
N PRO A 185 30.86 -10.78 2.60
CA PRO A 185 32.03 -10.97 1.73
C PRO A 185 32.22 -12.44 1.38
N SER A 186 32.61 -12.75 0.16
CA SER A 186 32.87 -14.12 -0.31
C SER A 186 33.95 -14.80 0.52
N THR A 187 34.88 -14.02 1.11
CA THR A 187 35.96 -14.48 1.96
C THR A 187 35.51 -14.85 3.39
N SER A 188 34.31 -14.41 3.81
CA SER A 188 33.78 -14.62 5.17
C SER A 188 32.23 -14.81 5.12
N PRO A 189 31.77 -15.95 4.64
CA PRO A 189 30.33 -16.19 4.44
C PRO A 189 29.50 -16.27 5.73
N GLY A 190 30.15 -16.47 6.87
CA GLY A 190 29.55 -16.42 8.22
C GLY A 190 29.39 -15.01 8.80
N THR A 191 29.76 -13.96 8.07
CA THR A 191 29.52 -12.56 8.49
C THR A 191 28.09 -12.18 8.38
N ARG A 192 27.56 -11.50 9.41
CA ARG A 192 26.21 -10.88 9.41
C ARG A 192 26.31 -9.43 9.85
N TYR A 193 25.38 -8.61 9.33
CA TYR A 193 25.31 -7.19 9.67
C TYR A 193 24.36 -6.95 10.84
N MET A 194 24.74 -6.02 11.71
CA MET A 194 23.90 -5.51 12.79
C MET A 194 23.59 -4.04 12.55
N TYR A 195 22.33 -3.68 12.45
CA TYR A 195 21.93 -2.30 12.20
C TYR A 195 21.69 -1.54 13.50
N CYS A 196 22.37 -0.40 13.65
CA CYS A 196 22.20 0.54 14.75
C CYS A 196 21.68 1.85 14.17
N ILE A 197 20.43 2.24 14.45
CA ILE A 197 19.77 3.35 13.78
C ILE A 197 19.52 4.48 14.81
N LEU A 198 20.15 5.64 14.58
CA LEU A 198 20.06 6.80 15.47
C LEU A 198 19.31 7.93 14.78
N VAL A 199 18.15 8.34 15.30
CA VAL A 199 17.30 9.33 14.64
C VAL A 199 16.71 10.33 15.60
N PRO A 200 16.67 11.62 15.20
CA PRO A 200 16.00 12.66 15.96
C PRO A 200 14.51 12.70 15.71
N THR A 201 13.78 13.39 16.56
CA THR A 201 12.38 13.72 16.38
C THR A 201 12.25 15.11 15.74
N TYR A 202 11.52 15.21 14.63
CA TYR A 202 11.28 16.46 13.93
C TYR A 202 9.78 16.67 13.73
N ASN A 203 9.33 17.92 13.86
CA ASN A 203 7.96 18.36 13.55
C ASN A 203 7.79 18.85 12.10
N ILE A 204 8.82 18.71 11.28
CA ILE A 204 8.84 19.13 9.88
C ILE A 204 9.19 17.94 8.96
N ASP A 205 8.74 17.99 7.72
CA ASP A 205 9.11 17.01 6.69
C ASP A 205 10.62 17.09 6.41
N THR A 206 11.30 15.97 6.59
CA THR A 206 12.74 15.84 6.35
C THR A 206 13.04 14.59 5.52
N VAL A 207 14.31 14.31 5.26
CA VAL A 207 14.76 13.05 4.66
C VAL A 207 14.26 11.84 5.48
N LEU A 208 14.14 12.01 6.80
CA LEU A 208 13.63 10.96 7.69
C LEU A 208 12.18 10.60 7.39
N SER A 209 11.33 11.56 7.02
CA SER A 209 9.95 11.29 6.58
C SER A 209 9.90 10.49 5.28
N THR A 210 10.86 10.74 4.37
CA THR A 210 11.00 9.95 3.14
C THR A 210 11.49 8.54 3.45
N PHE A 211 12.48 8.42 4.33
CA PHE A 211 13.01 7.13 4.77
C PHE A 211 11.93 6.25 5.44
N LEU A 212 11.11 6.82 6.30
CA LEU A 212 9.96 6.13 6.91
C LEU A 212 8.95 5.65 5.85
N GLY A 213 8.62 6.52 4.89
CA GLY A 213 7.76 6.13 3.77
C GLY A 213 8.35 5.01 2.92
N ASP A 214 9.66 5.01 2.71
CA ASP A 214 10.35 3.98 1.93
C ASP A 214 10.41 2.63 2.72
N LEU A 215 10.54 2.65 4.06
CA LEU A 215 10.41 1.45 4.91
C LEU A 215 8.99 0.87 4.86
N GLU A 216 7.96 1.72 4.97
CA GLU A 216 6.56 1.33 4.84
C GLU A 216 6.28 0.74 3.45
N GLU A 217 6.73 1.41 2.38
CA GLU A 217 6.61 0.90 1.00
C GLU A 217 7.32 -0.45 0.83
N THR A 218 8.50 -0.63 1.45
CA THR A 218 9.25 -1.88 1.38
C THR A 218 8.49 -3.03 2.04
N HIS A 219 7.90 -2.78 3.21
CA HIS A 219 7.09 -3.79 3.88
C HIS A 219 5.82 -4.14 3.09
N ASN A 220 5.14 -3.14 2.52
CA ASN A 220 3.89 -3.30 1.79
C ASN A 220 4.09 -3.67 0.31
N ASP A 221 5.31 -3.79 -0.17
CA ASP A 221 5.60 -4.20 -1.54
C ASP A 221 5.58 -5.73 -1.66
N PHE A 222 4.51 -6.27 -2.24
CA PHE A 222 4.32 -7.72 -2.44
C PHE A 222 5.44 -8.42 -3.23
N ARG A 223 6.30 -7.65 -3.89
CA ARG A 223 7.46 -8.15 -4.65
C ARG A 223 8.67 -8.38 -3.77
N ILE A 224 8.63 -7.91 -2.54
CA ILE A 224 9.68 -8.10 -1.53
C ILE A 224 9.18 -9.19 -0.58
N ASP A 225 10.05 -10.15 -0.25
CA ASP A 225 9.70 -11.16 0.73
C ASP A 225 9.39 -10.49 2.08
N THR A 226 8.33 -10.93 2.75
CA THR A 226 8.09 -10.55 4.13
C THR A 226 9.30 -10.98 4.96
N GLY A 227 9.95 -10.02 5.63
CA GLY A 227 11.23 -10.27 6.29
C GLY A 227 12.42 -10.22 5.35
N SER A 228 12.42 -9.30 4.39
CA SER A 228 13.51 -9.09 3.42
C SER A 228 14.89 -8.87 4.07
N LEU A 229 14.90 -8.42 5.33
CA LEU A 229 16.09 -8.21 6.14
C LEU A 229 16.36 -9.34 7.15
N HIS A 230 15.76 -10.51 6.99
CA HIS A 230 15.94 -11.65 7.90
C HIS A 230 17.38 -12.18 7.96
N GLN A 231 18.23 -11.82 7.00
CA GLN A 231 19.66 -12.19 6.99
C GLN A 231 20.51 -11.34 7.94
N LEU A 232 19.98 -10.25 8.51
CA LEU A 232 20.68 -9.48 9.53
C LEU A 232 20.90 -10.30 10.81
N ALA A 233 21.99 -10.01 11.53
CA ALA A 233 22.19 -10.52 12.88
C ALA A 233 21.12 -9.96 13.82
N GLY A 234 20.71 -8.71 13.60
CA GLY A 234 19.69 -8.01 14.34
C GLY A 234 19.68 -6.53 14.01
N TYR A 235 18.81 -5.79 14.68
CA TYR A 235 18.79 -4.33 14.63
C TYR A 235 18.46 -3.75 16.01
N SER A 236 18.81 -2.48 16.21
CA SER A 236 18.42 -1.71 17.37
C SER A 236 18.30 -0.24 17.00
N VAL A 237 17.39 0.49 17.65
CA VAL A 237 17.08 1.89 17.34
C VAL A 237 17.26 2.75 18.58
N PHE A 238 17.80 3.97 18.41
CA PHE A 238 17.86 5.00 19.43
C PHE A 238 17.25 6.30 18.93
N GLY A 239 16.28 6.84 19.66
CA GLY A 239 15.57 8.08 19.38
C GLY A 239 16.06 9.24 20.23
N PHE A 240 16.23 10.42 19.59
CA PHE A 240 16.48 11.68 20.25
C PHE A 240 15.22 12.51 20.23
N GLY A 241 14.75 12.96 21.40
CA GLY A 241 13.57 13.80 21.56
C GLY A 241 13.86 15.03 22.40
N ASP A 242 12.88 15.92 22.49
CA ASP A 242 12.87 17.10 23.37
C ASP A 242 11.57 17.05 24.17
N LYS A 243 11.67 16.79 25.48
CA LYS A 243 10.52 16.71 26.38
C LYS A 243 9.84 18.05 26.65
N GLU A 244 10.48 19.16 26.35
CA GLU A 244 9.82 20.46 26.43
C GLU A 244 8.85 20.67 25.26
N GLU A 245 9.17 20.13 24.08
CA GLU A 245 8.31 20.20 22.89
C GLU A 245 7.28 19.05 22.87
N TRP A 246 7.69 17.85 23.29
CA TRP A 246 6.87 16.63 23.40
C TRP A 246 7.03 15.99 24.79
N PRO A 247 6.22 16.41 25.79
CA PRO A 247 6.39 15.95 27.17
C PRO A 247 6.23 14.45 27.37
N THR A 248 5.39 13.81 26.56
CA THR A 248 5.11 12.37 26.63
C THR A 248 5.27 11.67 25.28
N GLU A 249 5.35 10.35 25.32
CA GLU A 249 5.40 9.52 24.13
C GLU A 249 4.12 9.61 23.29
N GLU A 250 2.97 9.80 23.94
CA GLU A 250 1.68 9.96 23.26
C GLU A 250 1.59 11.32 22.53
N GLU A 251 2.26 12.34 23.05
CA GLU A 251 2.33 13.67 22.44
C GLU A 251 3.38 13.77 21.32
N GLY A 252 4.24 12.78 21.14
CA GLY A 252 5.16 12.70 20.01
C GLY A 252 6.63 12.49 20.36
N PHE A 253 7.00 12.31 21.63
CA PHE A 253 8.39 12.06 22.04
C PHE A 253 8.96 10.81 21.35
N CYS A 254 10.03 10.98 20.58
CA CYS A 254 10.72 9.94 19.82
C CYS A 254 9.84 9.17 18.81
N THR A 255 8.80 9.77 18.26
CA THR A 255 7.85 9.10 17.34
C THR A 255 8.52 8.48 16.13
N GLN A 256 9.46 9.18 15.46
CA GLN A 256 10.14 8.64 14.28
C GLN A 256 10.97 7.39 14.62
N ALA A 257 11.62 7.37 15.78
CA ALA A 257 12.39 6.20 16.22
C ALA A 257 11.49 4.99 16.48
N LYS A 258 10.32 5.20 17.08
CA LYS A 258 9.30 4.15 17.29
C LYS A 258 8.78 3.60 15.97
N GLU A 259 8.54 4.45 15.00
CA GLU A 259 8.08 4.02 13.68
C GLU A 259 9.15 3.22 12.93
N ILE A 260 10.40 3.65 12.98
CA ILE A 260 11.51 2.89 12.42
C ILE A 260 11.62 1.53 13.10
N ASP A 261 11.56 1.49 14.42
CA ASP A 261 11.62 0.26 15.18
C ASP A 261 10.48 -0.71 14.81
N ARG A 262 9.25 -0.20 14.65
CA ARG A 262 8.10 -0.97 14.18
C ARG A 262 8.33 -1.57 12.79
N TRP A 263 8.76 -0.76 11.82
CA TRP A 263 9.00 -1.24 10.45
C TRP A 263 10.19 -2.20 10.37
N MET A 264 11.26 -1.92 11.09
CA MET A 264 12.43 -2.81 11.17
C MET A 264 12.07 -4.15 11.81
N SER A 265 11.21 -4.18 12.82
CA SER A 265 10.69 -5.43 13.39
C SER A 265 10.01 -6.30 12.35
N LYS A 266 9.15 -5.70 11.52
CA LYS A 266 8.43 -6.40 10.44
C LYS A 266 9.37 -6.87 9.32
N LEU A 267 10.30 -6.01 8.87
CA LEU A 267 11.22 -6.30 7.78
C LEU A 267 12.30 -7.35 8.15
N THR A 268 12.65 -7.45 9.43
CA THR A 268 13.67 -8.41 9.92
C THR A 268 13.09 -9.72 10.45
N GLY A 269 11.75 -9.85 10.51
CA GLY A 269 11.10 -10.98 11.17
C GLY A 269 11.36 -11.00 12.67
N ARG A 270 11.16 -9.86 13.35
CA ARG A 270 11.28 -9.68 14.82
C ARG A 270 12.71 -9.83 15.38
N LYS A 271 13.71 -9.39 14.65
CA LYS A 271 15.13 -9.45 15.08
C LYS A 271 15.61 -8.20 15.83
N ARG A 272 14.79 -7.62 16.70
CA ARG A 272 15.23 -6.56 17.61
C ARG A 272 16.27 -7.11 18.58
N ALA A 273 17.49 -6.61 18.50
CA ALA A 273 18.61 -7.12 19.30
C ALA A 273 18.64 -6.53 20.72
N PHE A 274 18.36 -5.22 20.83
CA PHE A 274 18.27 -4.51 22.10
C PHE A 274 17.06 -3.58 22.10
N PRO A 275 16.42 -3.31 23.25
CA PRO A 275 15.26 -2.43 23.33
C PRO A 275 15.48 -1.06 22.70
N LEU A 276 14.41 -0.45 22.21
CA LEU A 276 14.42 0.92 21.72
C LEU A 276 14.93 1.86 22.81
N GLY A 277 16.03 2.57 22.49
CA GLY A 277 16.58 3.61 23.36
C GLY A 277 15.91 4.96 23.06
N MET A 278 15.64 5.75 24.07
CA MET A 278 15.10 7.12 23.93
C MET A 278 15.82 8.05 24.90
N GLY A 279 16.25 9.22 24.42
CA GLY A 279 16.95 10.22 25.23
C GLY A 279 16.44 11.62 24.97
N ASP A 280 16.28 12.40 26.02
CA ASP A 280 15.96 13.82 25.95
C ASP A 280 17.23 14.65 25.77
N ILE A 281 17.31 15.39 24.65
CA ILE A 281 18.50 16.16 24.26
C ILE A 281 18.87 17.26 25.26
N LYS A 282 17.96 17.67 26.14
CA LYS A 282 18.17 18.72 27.13
C LYS A 282 18.54 18.18 28.51
N SER A 283 18.32 16.91 28.80
CA SER A 283 18.49 16.39 30.16
C SER A 283 19.30 15.11 30.26
N ASP A 284 18.90 14.01 29.62
CA ASP A 284 19.38 12.67 29.93
C ASP A 284 20.03 11.90 28.77
N VAL A 285 20.13 12.51 27.59
CA VAL A 285 20.55 11.82 26.36
C VAL A 285 21.93 11.15 26.47
N ASP A 286 22.92 11.81 27.09
CA ASP A 286 24.29 11.25 27.20
C ASP A 286 24.30 9.99 28.06
N ALA A 287 23.56 9.98 29.19
CA ALA A 287 23.43 8.82 30.06
C ALA A 287 22.62 7.70 29.38
N ALA A 288 21.48 8.04 28.76
CA ALA A 288 20.63 7.10 28.07
C ALA A 288 21.34 6.42 26.89
N LEU A 289 22.08 7.17 26.08
CA LEU A 289 22.86 6.61 24.98
C LEU A 289 23.99 5.71 25.46
N LYS A 290 24.68 6.09 26.55
CA LYS A 290 25.76 5.27 27.13
C LYS A 290 25.23 3.94 27.64
N ASP A 291 24.12 3.95 28.40
CA ASP A 291 23.52 2.71 28.92
C ASP A 291 23.01 1.84 27.76
N TRP A 292 22.41 2.45 26.73
CA TRP A 292 21.97 1.73 25.52
C TRP A 292 23.15 1.14 24.74
N SER A 293 24.25 1.89 24.54
CA SER A 293 25.45 1.45 23.86
C SER A 293 26.09 0.25 24.60
N GLN A 294 26.12 0.28 25.94
CA GLN A 294 26.66 -0.82 26.74
C GLN A 294 25.78 -2.07 26.57
N GLY A 295 24.47 -1.97 26.70
CA GLY A 295 23.55 -3.11 26.53
C GLY A 295 23.59 -3.69 25.11
N LEU A 296 23.83 -2.86 24.10
CA LEU A 296 24.00 -3.29 22.72
C LEU A 296 25.31 -4.10 22.57
N GLN A 297 26.43 -3.66 23.20
CA GLN A 297 27.71 -4.38 23.18
C GLN A 297 27.62 -5.75 23.89
N GLU A 298 26.93 -5.83 25.01
CA GLU A 298 26.64 -7.09 25.70
C GLU A 298 25.85 -8.05 24.78
N THR A 299 24.81 -7.51 24.10
CA THR A 299 24.01 -8.29 23.13
C THR A 299 24.84 -8.79 21.95
N LEU A 300 25.74 -7.97 21.40
CA LEU A 300 26.65 -8.39 20.31
C LEU A 300 27.57 -9.53 20.74
N SER A 301 28.09 -9.49 21.97
CA SER A 301 28.90 -10.58 22.54
C SER A 301 28.08 -11.87 22.70
N ASP A 302 26.86 -11.77 23.22
CA ASP A 302 25.94 -12.90 23.35
C ASP A 302 25.59 -13.54 21.98
N ILE A 303 25.36 -12.75 20.94
CA ILE A 303 25.07 -13.26 19.58
C ILE A 303 26.26 -14.03 19.02
N LEU A 304 27.48 -13.53 19.26
CA LEU A 304 28.71 -14.21 18.83
C LEU A 304 28.94 -15.51 19.59
N GLU A 305 28.69 -15.56 20.91
CA GLU A 305 28.79 -16.75 21.72
C GLU A 305 27.78 -17.82 21.33
N ASN A 306 26.53 -17.44 21.16
CA ASN A 306 25.42 -18.34 20.88
C ASN A 306 25.24 -18.67 19.40
N GLY A 307 25.92 -17.95 18.50
CA GLY A 307 25.78 -18.10 17.03
C GLY A 307 24.49 -17.54 16.42
N GLY A 308 23.74 -16.74 17.19
CA GLY A 308 22.51 -16.10 16.75
C GLY A 308 21.78 -15.35 17.85
N LEU A 309 20.82 -14.48 17.47
CA LEU A 309 20.05 -13.64 18.39
C LEU A 309 18.99 -14.42 19.22
N GLY A 310 18.57 -15.61 18.77
CA GLY A 310 17.40 -16.30 19.34
C GLY A 310 16.09 -15.61 18.95
N GLU A 311 15.15 -15.53 19.89
CA GLU A 311 13.82 -14.91 19.67
C GLU A 311 13.84 -13.37 19.66
N GLY A 312 14.97 -12.73 19.94
CA GLY A 312 15.07 -11.28 20.04
C GLY A 312 14.46 -10.71 21.32
N VAL A 313 14.28 -9.39 21.37
CA VAL A 313 13.72 -8.67 22.52
C VAL A 313 12.38 -8.07 22.15
N ALA A 314 11.36 -8.25 23.00
CA ALA A 314 10.07 -7.59 22.86
C ALA A 314 10.24 -6.05 22.97
N GLY A 315 9.42 -5.29 22.25
CA GLY A 315 9.43 -3.82 22.29
C GLY A 315 9.14 -3.28 23.68
N SER A 316 9.78 -2.18 24.04
CA SER A 316 9.43 -1.44 25.23
C SER A 316 8.10 -0.71 24.99
N GLY A 317 7.01 -1.28 25.50
CA GLY A 317 5.73 -0.60 25.58
C GLY A 317 4.79 -0.66 24.36
N ASP A 318 5.28 -1.08 23.19
CA ASP A 318 4.37 -1.37 22.09
C ASP A 318 3.77 -2.76 22.28
N ALA A 319 2.44 -2.82 22.33
CA ALA A 319 1.75 -4.05 22.08
C ALA A 319 2.27 -4.56 20.73
N VAL A 320 2.96 -5.68 20.73
CA VAL A 320 3.21 -6.42 19.50
C VAL A 320 1.82 -6.77 19.01
N GLU A 321 1.32 -6.03 18.03
CA GLU A 321 0.19 -6.49 17.26
C GLU A 321 0.66 -7.81 16.65
N SER A 322 0.30 -8.90 17.33
CA SER A 322 0.46 -10.23 16.79
C SER A 322 -0.36 -10.26 15.52
N ASP A 323 0.25 -10.58 14.40
CA ASP A 323 -0.48 -11.03 13.21
C ASP A 323 -1.11 -12.42 13.44
N GLU A 324 -1.34 -12.78 14.70
CA GLU A 324 -2.18 -13.89 15.12
C GLU A 324 -3.60 -13.34 15.19
N GLU A 325 -4.24 -13.28 14.03
CA GLU A 325 -5.68 -13.17 13.93
C GLU A 325 -6.29 -14.50 14.39
N ASP A 326 -7.06 -14.36 15.46
CA ASP A 326 -8.34 -14.97 15.72
C ASP A 326 -8.50 -16.45 15.36
N MET A 327 -8.28 -17.26 16.37
CA MET A 327 -9.17 -18.39 16.63
C MET A 327 -10.13 -17.95 17.71
N ASP A 328 -11.40 -17.91 17.33
CA ASP A 328 -12.55 -17.68 18.19
C ASP A 328 -12.47 -18.51 19.48
N ASP A 329 -12.45 -17.85 20.62
CA ASP A 329 -12.98 -18.41 21.84
C ASP A 329 -13.82 -17.34 22.55
N ASP A 330 -15.12 -17.57 22.44
CA ASP A 330 -16.21 -16.96 23.15
C ASP A 330 -16.05 -17.23 24.66
N ASP A 331 -15.66 -16.23 25.45
CA ASP A 331 -16.20 -16.14 26.83
C ASP A 331 -16.15 -14.71 27.38
N SER A 332 -17.28 -14.37 27.92
CA SER A 332 -17.75 -13.14 28.52
C SER A 332 -16.93 -12.64 29.69
N SER A 333 -16.48 -11.38 29.68
CA SER A 333 -16.72 -10.47 30.80
C SER A 333 -16.25 -9.03 30.46
N GLY A 334 -17.15 -8.07 30.58
CA GLY A 334 -17.00 -6.69 30.16
C GLY A 334 -15.95 -5.89 30.93
N LYS A 335 -15.26 -5.09 30.17
CA LYS A 335 -14.82 -3.75 30.55
C LYS A 335 -14.76 -2.87 29.29
N GLU A 336 -15.72 -1.96 29.20
CA GLU A 336 -15.79 -0.91 28.20
C GLU A 336 -14.49 -0.06 28.21
N LYS A 337 -13.70 -0.13 27.14
CA LYS A 337 -12.81 0.94 26.74
C LYS A 337 -13.55 1.77 25.70
N LYS A 338 -14.02 2.93 26.12
CA LYS A 338 -14.58 3.96 25.25
C LYS A 338 -13.51 4.41 24.25
N SER A 339 -13.56 3.88 23.04
CA SER A 339 -13.00 4.50 21.86
C SER A 339 -14.10 5.37 21.28
N SER A 340 -13.99 6.67 21.47
CA SER A 340 -14.94 7.63 20.91
C SER A 340 -14.62 7.90 19.45
N MET A 341 -15.09 7.05 18.55
CA MET A 341 -15.40 7.45 17.20
C MET A 341 -16.91 7.35 17.04
N VAL A 342 -17.59 8.45 17.29
CA VAL A 342 -19.00 8.61 16.99
C VAL A 342 -19.11 8.83 15.50
N ASP A 343 -19.64 7.86 14.79
CA ASP A 343 -20.12 8.01 13.43
C ASP A 343 -21.25 9.05 13.45
N LEU A 344 -21.14 10.11 12.67
CA LEU A 344 -22.07 11.25 12.66
C LEU A 344 -23.49 10.89 12.18
N GLU A 345 -23.74 9.62 11.87
CA GLU A 345 -25.05 9.11 11.46
C GLU A 345 -25.88 8.55 12.64
N ASP A 346 -25.28 8.36 13.83
CA ASP A 346 -25.95 7.78 15.00
C ASP A 346 -26.47 8.81 16.00
N ILE A 347 -26.52 10.09 15.66
CA ILE A 347 -27.18 11.09 16.52
C ILE A 347 -28.69 10.96 16.32
N LYS A 348 -29.31 10.13 17.15
CA LYS A 348 -30.75 10.16 17.36
C LYS A 348 -31.14 11.53 17.94
N MET A 349 -31.75 12.36 17.12
CA MET A 349 -32.50 13.52 17.58
C MET A 349 -33.73 13.03 18.36
N GLY A 350 -33.62 13.04 19.67
CA GLY A 350 -34.80 12.99 20.53
C GLY A 350 -35.41 14.38 20.61
N GLY A 351 -36.62 14.54 20.12
CA GLY A 351 -37.39 15.79 20.20
C GLY A 351 -38.50 15.83 19.17
N ASP A 352 -39.69 15.55 19.65
CA ASP A 352 -40.97 15.54 18.99
C ASP A 352 -41.25 16.83 18.20
N SER A 353 -41.23 16.77 16.85
CA SER A 353 -41.99 17.63 15.95
C SER A 353 -41.94 17.03 14.53
N GLY A 354 -43.09 16.78 13.97
CA GLY A 354 -43.32 16.05 12.73
C GLY A 354 -42.66 16.65 11.48
N PRO A 355 -42.62 15.89 10.38
CA PRO A 355 -41.89 16.26 9.18
C PRO A 355 -42.59 17.43 8.46
N LEU A 356 -41.86 18.55 8.34
CA LEU A 356 -42.28 19.63 7.39
C LEU A 356 -41.99 19.16 5.97
N PRO A 357 -42.95 19.32 5.03
CA PRO A 357 -42.71 19.01 3.64
C PRO A 357 -41.73 20.02 3.03
N ILE A 358 -40.62 19.51 2.48
CA ILE A 358 -39.67 20.32 1.73
C ILE A 358 -40.25 20.52 0.31
N ASP A 359 -40.60 21.74 0.03
CA ASP A 359 -41.03 22.18 -1.31
C ASP A 359 -39.82 22.38 -2.22
N PHE A 360 -39.70 21.55 -3.25
CA PHE A 360 -38.61 21.57 -4.25
C PHE A 360 -38.84 22.59 -5.39
N THR A 361 -39.80 23.49 -5.30
CA THR A 361 -40.17 24.41 -6.43
C THR A 361 -39.55 25.81 -6.32
N THR A 362 -38.70 26.11 -5.35
CA THR A 362 -38.00 27.40 -5.27
C THR A 362 -36.56 27.32 -5.75
N VAL A 363 -36.40 27.29 -7.06
CA VAL A 363 -35.16 27.74 -7.71
C VAL A 363 -35.08 29.25 -7.55
N GLY A 364 -34.14 29.73 -6.75
CA GLY A 364 -33.84 31.16 -6.68
C GLY A 364 -34.01 31.83 -5.32
N LYS A 365 -33.23 31.36 -4.31
CA LYS A 365 -32.72 32.26 -3.26
C LYS A 365 -31.36 31.74 -2.82
N VAL A 366 -30.33 32.41 -3.26
CA VAL A 366 -29.01 32.37 -2.60
C VAL A 366 -29.24 32.91 -1.20
N VAL A 367 -29.41 32.03 -0.24
CA VAL A 367 -29.37 32.38 1.17
C VAL A 367 -27.90 32.51 1.52
N SER A 368 -27.42 33.74 1.53
CA SER A 368 -26.19 34.14 2.20
C SER A 368 -26.38 33.98 3.71
N SER A 369 -26.20 32.78 4.21
CA SER A 369 -25.89 32.55 5.61
C SER A 369 -24.48 31.97 5.65
N GLU A 370 -23.50 32.80 5.91
CA GLU A 370 -22.16 32.45 6.39
C GLU A 370 -22.22 31.83 7.80
N ALA A 371 -23.06 30.83 8.01
CA ALA A 371 -22.88 29.86 9.07
C ALA A 371 -21.69 29.00 8.63
N SER A 372 -20.55 29.14 9.29
CA SER A 372 -19.26 28.57 8.96
C SER A 372 -19.38 27.07 8.67
N ALA A 373 -19.45 26.71 7.39
CA ALA A 373 -19.40 25.31 6.97
C ALA A 373 -18.11 24.69 7.52
N LYS A 374 -18.22 23.50 8.12
CA LYS A 374 -17.07 22.81 8.74
C LYS A 374 -16.02 22.50 7.68
N GLU A 375 -14.74 22.59 8.05
CA GLU A 375 -13.64 22.10 7.21
C GLU A 375 -13.75 20.58 7.07
N MET A 376 -13.43 20.05 5.89
CA MET A 376 -13.44 18.61 5.65
C MET A 376 -12.35 17.91 6.44
N VAL A 377 -11.14 18.46 6.45
CA VAL A 377 -9.97 17.96 7.18
C VAL A 377 -9.34 19.10 7.97
N PRO A 378 -9.86 19.43 9.17
CA PRO A 378 -9.27 20.43 10.03
C PRO A 378 -7.84 20.07 10.42
N LYS A 379 -6.95 21.05 10.56
CA LYS A 379 -5.54 20.83 10.94
C LYS A 379 -5.36 20.09 12.27
N THR A 380 -6.33 20.23 13.18
CA THR A 380 -6.34 19.55 14.48
C THR A 380 -6.91 18.14 14.44
N SER A 381 -7.38 17.66 13.27
CA SER A 381 -8.02 16.36 13.15
C SER A 381 -7.00 15.22 13.07
N PRO A 382 -7.32 14.03 13.63
CA PRO A 382 -6.48 12.83 13.45
C PRO A 382 -6.27 12.47 11.97
N THR A 383 -7.28 12.74 11.12
CA THR A 383 -7.19 12.54 9.66
C THR A 383 -6.12 13.41 9.03
N TYR A 384 -6.02 14.69 9.43
CA TYR A 384 -4.95 15.58 8.96
C TYR A 384 -3.57 15.05 9.34
N ALA A 385 -3.40 14.68 10.61
CA ALA A 385 -2.15 14.13 11.12
C ALA A 385 -1.78 12.82 10.37
N SER A 386 -2.74 11.93 10.18
CA SER A 386 -2.55 10.67 9.44
C SER A 386 -2.14 10.90 7.98
N LEU A 387 -2.84 11.77 7.26
CA LEU A 387 -2.51 12.08 5.86
C LEU A 387 -1.13 12.75 5.73
N THR A 388 -0.82 13.69 6.62
CA THR A 388 0.50 14.36 6.64
C THR A 388 1.61 13.35 6.92
N LYS A 389 1.41 12.43 7.88
CA LYS A 389 2.32 11.33 8.18
C LYS A 389 2.55 10.41 6.98
N GLN A 390 1.54 10.18 6.17
CA GLN A 390 1.64 9.42 4.90
C GLN A 390 2.26 10.23 3.75
N GLY A 391 2.82 11.41 4.03
CA GLY A 391 3.50 12.25 3.04
C GLY A 391 2.58 13.09 2.16
N TYR A 392 1.31 13.29 2.54
CA TYR A 392 0.44 14.25 1.87
C TYR A 392 0.76 15.67 2.30
N THR A 393 0.64 16.61 1.39
CA THR A 393 0.50 18.04 1.71
C THR A 393 -0.97 18.39 1.54
N ILE A 394 -1.63 18.72 2.64
CA ILE A 394 -3.03 19.16 2.63
C ILE A 394 -3.06 20.63 2.23
N VAL A 395 -3.94 20.98 1.30
CA VAL A 395 -4.13 22.32 0.77
C VAL A 395 -5.55 22.79 1.08
N GLY A 396 -5.67 23.94 1.73
CA GLY A 396 -6.95 24.42 2.23
C GLY A 396 -7.57 23.44 3.22
N SER A 397 -8.88 23.24 3.11
CA SER A 397 -9.66 22.39 4.02
C SER A 397 -9.99 20.99 3.47
N HIS A 398 -9.78 20.73 2.15
CA HIS A 398 -10.31 19.53 1.52
C HIS A 398 -9.48 18.99 0.34
N SER A 399 -8.31 19.58 0.07
CA SER A 399 -7.49 19.20 -1.09
C SER A 399 -6.12 18.70 -0.66
N GLY A 400 -5.44 17.96 -1.55
CA GLY A 400 -4.12 17.44 -1.22
C GLY A 400 -3.27 17.10 -2.44
N VAL A 401 -1.95 17.00 -2.19
CA VAL A 401 -0.94 16.61 -3.18
C VAL A 401 0.10 15.71 -2.53
N LYS A 402 0.58 14.72 -3.29
CA LYS A 402 1.63 13.78 -2.87
C LYS A 402 2.54 13.46 -4.05
N ILE A 403 3.81 13.15 -3.81
CA ILE A 403 4.68 12.50 -4.80
C ILE A 403 4.48 11.00 -4.74
N CYS A 404 4.19 10.38 -5.89
CA CYS A 404 4.08 8.93 -5.96
C CYS A 404 5.47 8.26 -6.09
N ARG A 405 5.51 6.95 -5.79
CA ARG A 405 6.74 6.14 -5.93
C ARG A 405 7.36 6.20 -7.33
N TRP A 406 6.52 6.27 -8.37
CA TRP A 406 6.99 6.32 -9.74
C TRP A 406 7.66 7.64 -10.11
N THR A 407 7.26 8.75 -9.48
CA THR A 407 7.96 10.03 -9.60
C THR A 407 9.37 9.90 -9.03
N LYS A 408 9.52 9.30 -7.84
CA LYS A 408 10.83 9.03 -7.22
C LYS A 408 11.68 8.08 -8.08
N SER A 409 11.09 7.01 -8.61
CA SER A 409 11.77 6.05 -9.49
C SER A 409 12.24 6.70 -10.79
N ALA A 410 11.37 7.46 -11.46
CA ALA A 410 11.69 8.15 -12.70
C ALA A 410 12.78 9.22 -12.52
N LEU A 411 12.79 9.95 -11.41
CA LEU A 411 13.87 10.89 -11.08
C LEU A 411 15.24 10.20 -10.99
N ARG A 412 15.25 8.94 -10.55
CA ARG A 412 16.46 8.09 -10.47
C ARG A 412 16.78 7.35 -11.76
N GLY A 413 15.93 7.40 -12.78
CA GLY A 413 16.10 6.65 -14.03
C GLY A 413 15.92 5.15 -13.89
N ARG A 414 15.15 4.69 -12.89
CA ARG A 414 14.96 3.29 -12.56
C ARG A 414 13.63 2.70 -13.03
N GLY A 415 12.98 3.36 -13.97
CA GLY A 415 11.68 3.00 -14.52
C GLY A 415 10.59 4.01 -14.21
N SER A 416 9.53 3.96 -14.99
CA SER A 416 8.40 4.88 -14.97
C SER A 416 7.10 4.10 -14.70
N CYS A 417 6.01 4.81 -14.43
CA CYS A 417 4.67 4.26 -14.27
C CYS A 417 4.17 3.67 -15.60
N TYR A 418 3.30 2.67 -15.57
CA TYR A 418 2.61 2.15 -16.74
C TYR A 418 1.94 3.23 -17.61
N LYS A 419 1.52 4.36 -17.01
CA LYS A 419 0.99 5.50 -17.75
C LYS A 419 2.02 6.10 -18.73
N TYR A 420 3.31 5.93 -18.47
CA TYR A 420 4.35 6.32 -19.42
C TYR A 420 4.39 5.39 -20.63
N SER A 421 4.35 4.07 -20.38
CA SER A 421 4.34 3.06 -21.45
C SER A 421 3.10 3.22 -22.35
N PHE A 422 1.93 3.44 -21.74
CA PHE A 422 0.66 3.49 -22.46
C PHE A 422 0.37 4.85 -23.11
N TYR A 423 0.67 5.94 -22.40
CA TYR A 423 0.17 7.29 -22.75
C TYR A 423 1.27 8.34 -22.90
N GLY A 424 2.53 7.99 -22.67
CA GLY A 424 3.65 8.93 -22.75
C GLY A 424 3.75 9.89 -21.55
N ILE A 425 3.08 9.60 -20.42
CA ILE A 425 3.15 10.44 -19.22
C ILE A 425 4.48 10.25 -18.51
N ARG A 426 5.39 11.20 -18.63
CA ARG A 426 6.66 11.16 -17.90
C ARG A 426 6.43 11.31 -16.40
N SER A 427 6.73 10.26 -15.63
CA SER A 427 6.38 10.17 -14.21
C SER A 427 7.00 11.28 -13.35
N HIS A 428 8.21 11.75 -13.68
CA HIS A 428 8.86 12.84 -12.97
C HIS A 428 8.29 14.24 -13.28
N LEU A 429 7.44 14.36 -14.32
CA LEU A 429 6.73 15.59 -14.69
C LEU A 429 5.26 15.55 -14.25
N CYS A 430 4.85 14.49 -13.54
CA CYS A 430 3.47 14.25 -13.13
C CYS A 430 3.24 14.70 -11.69
N MET A 431 2.32 15.64 -11.51
CA MET A 431 1.77 16.00 -10.21
C MET A 431 0.58 15.11 -9.90
N GLU A 432 0.57 14.46 -8.75
CA GLU A 432 -0.55 13.67 -8.26
C GLU A 432 -1.30 14.45 -7.18
N ALA A 433 -2.52 14.87 -7.51
CA ALA A 433 -3.30 15.78 -6.67
C ALA A 433 -4.78 15.38 -6.60
N THR A 434 -5.48 15.91 -5.61
CA THR A 434 -6.93 15.82 -5.50
C THR A 434 -7.50 17.13 -4.97
N PRO A 435 -8.53 17.69 -5.61
CA PRO A 435 -9.27 18.82 -5.07
C PRO A 435 -10.33 18.39 -4.05
N SER A 436 -10.58 17.08 -3.87
CA SER A 436 -11.51 16.54 -2.88
C SER A 436 -10.96 15.30 -2.21
N LEU A 437 -10.70 15.40 -0.91
CA LEU A 437 -10.32 14.26 -0.07
C LEU A 437 -11.50 13.36 0.28
N SER A 438 -12.75 13.82 0.10
CA SER A 438 -13.95 13.02 0.31
C SER A 438 -14.24 12.10 -0.87
N CYS A 439 -14.80 10.93 -0.58
CA CYS A 439 -15.23 9.94 -1.57
C CYS A 439 -16.65 9.45 -1.24
N SER A 440 -17.39 9.00 -2.25
CA SER A 440 -18.69 8.34 -2.09
C SER A 440 -18.62 6.82 -2.00
N ASN A 441 -17.41 6.24 -2.04
CA ASN A 441 -17.17 4.80 -1.93
C ASN A 441 -16.23 4.49 -0.75
N LYS A 442 -16.33 3.24 -0.24
CA LYS A 442 -15.43 2.65 0.77
C LYS A 442 -14.80 1.36 0.21
N CYS A 443 -14.15 1.43 -0.94
CA CYS A 443 -13.60 0.25 -1.64
C CYS A 443 -12.68 -0.57 -0.74
N ILE A 444 -12.79 -1.91 -0.82
CA ILE A 444 -12.01 -2.84 0.02
C ILE A 444 -10.50 -2.73 -0.21
N PHE A 445 -10.09 -2.36 -1.41
CA PHE A 445 -8.69 -2.17 -1.80
C PHE A 445 -8.22 -0.72 -1.72
N CYS A 446 -9.03 0.18 -1.13
CA CYS A 446 -8.65 1.57 -1.03
C CYS A 446 -7.43 1.74 -0.13
N TRP A 447 -6.34 2.26 -0.68
CA TRP A 447 -5.07 2.47 0.01
C TRP A 447 -5.10 3.51 1.16
N ARG A 448 -6.29 4.01 1.50
CA ARG A 448 -6.56 4.95 2.58
C ARG A 448 -7.12 4.33 3.84
N HIS A 449 -7.28 3.03 3.87
CA HIS A 449 -7.73 2.30 5.05
C HIS A 449 -8.98 2.89 5.76
N GLY A 450 -9.94 3.42 4.98
CA GLY A 450 -11.21 3.92 5.52
C GLY A 450 -11.13 5.19 6.38
N THR A 451 -9.97 5.85 6.47
CA THR A 451 -9.78 7.05 7.31
C THR A 451 -10.20 8.35 6.63
N ASN A 452 -10.53 8.33 5.37
CA ASN A 452 -10.93 9.52 4.62
C ASN A 452 -12.34 9.97 4.91
N PRO A 453 -12.61 11.28 4.82
CA PRO A 453 -13.95 11.79 4.82
C PRO A 453 -14.78 11.12 3.72
N VAL A 454 -16.02 10.77 4.02
CA VAL A 454 -16.95 10.17 3.06
C VAL A 454 -18.25 10.94 3.04
N GLY A 455 -18.93 10.94 1.89
CA GLY A 455 -20.21 11.62 1.75
C GLY A 455 -20.81 11.44 0.36
N THR A 456 -22.13 11.56 0.27
CA THR A 456 -22.89 11.51 -0.98
C THR A 456 -23.17 12.89 -1.55
N THR A 457 -23.09 13.94 -0.71
CA THR A 457 -23.28 15.34 -1.06
C THR A 457 -22.18 16.21 -0.46
N TRP A 458 -21.82 17.31 -1.12
CA TRP A 458 -20.85 18.25 -0.59
C TRP A 458 -21.47 19.07 0.55
N ARG A 459 -20.88 18.99 1.73
CA ARG A 459 -21.39 19.66 2.96
C ARG A 459 -20.33 20.44 3.72
N TRP A 460 -19.16 20.54 3.17
CA TRP A 460 -18.01 21.20 3.79
C TRP A 460 -17.74 22.58 3.19
N LYS A 461 -16.91 23.34 3.86
CA LYS A 461 -16.37 24.59 3.32
C LYS A 461 -15.77 24.33 1.95
N VAL A 462 -16.05 25.19 0.99
CA VAL A 462 -15.51 25.13 -0.36
C VAL A 462 -14.37 26.14 -0.46
N ASP A 463 -13.17 25.67 -0.66
CA ASP A 463 -12.02 26.51 -0.96
C ASP A 463 -12.02 26.88 -2.45
N SER A 464 -11.50 28.08 -2.78
CA SER A 464 -11.49 28.54 -4.16
C SER A 464 -10.53 27.72 -5.05
N PRO A 465 -10.85 27.54 -6.34
CA PRO A 465 -9.99 26.84 -7.28
C PRO A 465 -8.56 27.41 -7.35
N GLU A 466 -8.45 28.73 -7.25
CA GLU A 466 -7.18 29.46 -7.29
C GLU A 466 -6.28 29.08 -6.10
N LEU A 467 -6.86 29.04 -4.89
CA LEU A 467 -6.14 28.64 -3.68
C LEU A 467 -5.65 27.19 -3.81
N ILE A 468 -6.55 26.29 -4.25
CA ILE A 468 -6.21 24.85 -4.40
C ILE A 468 -5.13 24.68 -5.46
N PHE A 469 -5.31 25.28 -6.64
CA PHE A 469 -4.38 25.15 -7.75
C PHE A 469 -2.97 25.61 -7.38
N GLN A 470 -2.86 26.80 -6.79
CA GLN A 470 -1.57 27.32 -6.35
C GLN A 470 -0.96 26.44 -5.24
N GLY A 471 -1.75 26.02 -4.27
CA GLY A 471 -1.27 25.24 -3.13
C GLY A 471 -0.78 23.83 -3.51
N VAL A 472 -1.47 23.14 -4.44
CA VAL A 472 -1.01 21.81 -4.90
C VAL A 472 0.28 21.93 -5.73
N LYS A 473 0.44 22.98 -6.54
CA LYS A 473 1.68 23.25 -7.28
C LYS A 473 2.85 23.51 -6.34
N GLU A 474 2.66 24.40 -5.36
CA GLU A 474 3.68 24.71 -4.36
C GLU A 474 4.06 23.48 -3.55
N GLY A 475 3.05 22.71 -3.09
CA GLY A 475 3.25 21.47 -2.38
C GLY A 475 4.03 20.44 -3.19
N HIS A 476 3.71 20.29 -4.48
CA HIS A 476 4.44 19.41 -5.39
C HIS A 476 5.89 19.86 -5.56
N TYR A 477 6.11 21.14 -5.91
CA TYR A 477 7.47 21.66 -6.10
C TYR A 477 8.31 21.58 -4.83
N LYS A 478 7.71 21.80 -3.65
CA LYS A 478 8.41 21.61 -2.37
C LYS A 478 8.92 20.17 -2.26
N LYS A 479 8.09 19.17 -2.58
CA LYS A 479 8.47 17.76 -2.53
C LYS A 479 9.51 17.38 -3.59
N ILE A 480 9.43 17.92 -4.80
CA ILE A 480 10.48 17.73 -5.82
C ILE A 480 11.81 18.34 -5.34
N LYS A 481 11.78 19.56 -4.75
CA LYS A 481 13.00 20.19 -4.23
C LYS A 481 13.67 19.38 -3.12
N MET A 482 12.90 18.64 -2.33
CA MET A 482 13.45 17.71 -1.31
C MET A 482 14.23 16.54 -1.92
N MET A 483 14.00 16.22 -3.19
CA MET A 483 14.75 15.18 -3.91
C MET A 483 16.12 15.69 -4.43
N LYS A 484 16.43 16.98 -4.26
CA LYS A 484 17.72 17.56 -4.65
C LYS A 484 18.84 16.96 -3.80
N GLY A 485 19.85 16.39 -4.44
CA GLY A 485 20.99 15.78 -3.74
C GLY A 485 20.73 14.38 -3.19
N VAL A 486 19.50 13.84 -3.32
CA VAL A 486 19.22 12.45 -2.95
C VAL A 486 20.01 11.52 -3.90
N PRO A 487 20.71 10.51 -3.38
CA PRO A 487 21.51 9.59 -4.19
C PRO A 487 20.71 8.94 -5.31
N GLY A 488 21.36 8.85 -6.48
CA GLY A 488 20.78 8.28 -7.68
C GLY A 488 19.82 9.20 -8.46
N VAL A 489 19.43 10.35 -7.93
CA VAL A 489 18.61 11.33 -8.68
C VAL A 489 19.44 11.95 -9.79
N ARG A 490 18.96 11.79 -11.04
CA ARG A 490 19.62 12.33 -12.23
C ARG A 490 19.35 13.84 -12.33
N ALA A 491 20.42 14.62 -12.52
CA ALA A 491 20.35 16.09 -12.53
C ALA A 491 19.42 16.62 -13.63
N GLU A 492 19.44 16.01 -14.81
CA GLU A 492 18.60 16.38 -15.95
C GLU A 492 17.12 16.16 -15.62
N ARG A 493 16.76 14.97 -15.07
CA ARG A 493 15.37 14.66 -14.70
C ARG A 493 14.87 15.50 -13.54
N PHE A 494 15.75 15.85 -12.60
CA PHE A 494 15.43 16.80 -11.53
C PHE A 494 15.13 18.21 -12.10
N ALA A 495 15.95 18.69 -13.02
CA ALA A 495 15.73 20.00 -13.66
C ALA A 495 14.41 20.01 -14.46
N GLU A 496 14.10 18.94 -15.21
CA GLU A 496 12.83 18.78 -15.92
C GLU A 496 11.63 18.78 -14.95
N ALA A 497 11.74 18.10 -13.82
CA ALA A 497 10.67 17.96 -12.79
C ALA A 497 10.29 19.29 -12.13
N MET A 498 11.09 20.33 -12.27
CA MET A 498 10.75 21.68 -11.86
C MET A 498 9.68 22.35 -12.74
N ARG A 499 9.17 21.62 -13.74
CA ARG A 499 8.04 22.04 -14.57
C ARG A 499 7.00 20.92 -14.65
N ILE A 500 5.85 21.11 -14.00
CA ILE A 500 4.71 20.19 -14.10
C ILE A 500 4.18 20.20 -15.53
N ARG A 501 3.98 19.01 -16.12
CA ARG A 501 3.38 18.82 -17.45
C ARG A 501 2.08 18.05 -17.40
N HIS A 502 1.90 17.26 -16.37
CA HIS A 502 0.75 16.37 -16.21
C HIS A 502 0.19 16.50 -14.81
N CYS A 503 -1.12 16.43 -14.68
CA CYS A 503 -1.80 16.35 -13.38
C CYS A 503 -2.69 15.10 -13.35
N ALA A 504 -2.34 14.15 -12.50
CA ALA A 504 -3.16 12.98 -12.22
C ALA A 504 -4.11 13.28 -11.06
N LEU A 505 -5.38 13.46 -11.40
CA LEU A 505 -6.48 13.62 -10.43
C LEU A 505 -6.98 12.23 -10.02
N SER A 506 -6.12 11.49 -9.34
CA SER A 506 -6.32 10.09 -8.93
C SER A 506 -5.72 9.78 -7.57
N LEU A 507 -5.40 10.83 -6.79
CA LEU A 507 -4.69 10.66 -5.53
C LEU A 507 -5.59 9.97 -4.49
N VAL A 508 -6.35 10.71 -3.74
CA VAL A 508 -7.30 10.23 -2.73
C VAL A 508 -8.60 11.01 -2.89
N GLY A 509 -9.69 10.48 -2.39
CA GLY A 509 -10.99 11.11 -2.57
C GLY A 509 -11.57 10.88 -3.97
N GLU A 510 -12.54 11.67 -4.27
CA GLU A 510 -13.21 11.67 -5.55
C GLU A 510 -13.11 13.08 -6.18
N PRO A 511 -12.16 13.30 -7.09
CA PRO A 511 -11.88 14.64 -7.63
C PRO A 511 -13.10 15.32 -8.26
N ILE A 512 -13.96 14.56 -8.97
CA ILE A 512 -15.15 15.09 -9.65
C ILE A 512 -16.22 15.62 -8.67
N PHE A 513 -16.10 15.22 -7.40
CA PHE A 513 -17.02 15.65 -6.34
C PHE A 513 -16.83 17.13 -5.94
N TYR A 514 -15.66 17.73 -6.27
CA TYR A 514 -15.39 19.14 -6.00
C TYR A 514 -16.29 20.07 -6.81
N PRO A 515 -17.05 21.00 -6.18
CA PRO A 515 -18.03 21.82 -6.89
C PRO A 515 -17.49 22.68 -8.02
N HIS A 516 -16.22 23.11 -7.93
CA HIS A 516 -15.57 23.96 -8.93
C HIS A 516 -14.55 23.19 -9.78
N ILE A 517 -14.76 21.90 -10.00
CA ILE A 517 -13.82 21.05 -10.73
C ILE A 517 -13.51 21.57 -12.15
N ASN A 518 -14.50 22.07 -12.87
CA ASN A 518 -14.31 22.59 -14.21
C ASN A 518 -13.37 23.81 -14.24
N ARG A 519 -13.54 24.72 -13.26
CA ARG A 519 -12.63 25.87 -13.14
C ARG A 519 -11.21 25.45 -12.81
N PHE A 520 -11.05 24.44 -11.96
CA PHE A 520 -9.73 23.87 -11.65
C PHE A 520 -9.07 23.25 -12.88
N LEU A 521 -9.85 22.54 -13.73
CA LEU A 521 -9.37 21.99 -15.01
C LEU A 521 -8.96 23.08 -16.00
N GLU A 522 -9.73 24.16 -16.10
CA GLU A 522 -9.38 25.31 -16.94
C GLU A 522 -8.02 25.92 -16.54
N MET A 523 -7.75 26.02 -15.24
CA MET A 523 -6.48 26.55 -14.74
C MET A 523 -5.30 25.62 -15.06
N LEU A 524 -5.49 24.29 -14.98
CA LEU A 524 -4.49 23.31 -15.42
C LEU A 524 -4.18 23.50 -16.91
N HIS A 525 -5.21 23.57 -17.72
CA HIS A 525 -5.06 23.69 -19.19
C HIS A 525 -4.47 25.03 -19.61
N ALA A 526 -4.78 26.13 -18.90
CA ALA A 526 -4.18 27.44 -19.15
C ALA A 526 -2.66 27.46 -18.97
N GLU A 527 -2.11 26.58 -18.11
CA GLU A 527 -0.66 26.39 -17.96
C GLU A 527 -0.10 25.23 -18.80
N HIS A 528 -0.86 24.70 -19.75
CA HIS A 528 -0.50 23.54 -20.57
C HIS A 528 -0.15 22.32 -19.72
N ILE A 529 -0.87 22.10 -18.61
CA ILE A 529 -0.79 20.91 -17.76
C ILE A 529 -1.92 19.97 -18.17
N SER A 530 -1.59 18.80 -18.70
CA SER A 530 -2.59 17.80 -19.08
C SER A 530 -3.30 17.23 -17.88
N SER A 531 -4.59 16.90 -18.02
CA SER A 531 -5.48 16.46 -16.94
C SER A 531 -5.90 14.99 -17.12
N PHE A 532 -5.67 14.19 -16.09
CA PHE A 532 -6.08 12.79 -16.02
C PHE A 532 -7.07 12.65 -14.88
N MET A 533 -8.37 12.65 -15.21
CA MET A 533 -9.46 12.56 -14.25
C MET A 533 -9.85 11.11 -14.02
N VAL A 534 -9.86 10.67 -12.78
CA VAL A 534 -10.34 9.33 -12.38
C VAL A 534 -11.61 9.47 -11.57
N CYS A 535 -12.66 8.77 -11.98
CA CYS A 535 -13.98 8.82 -11.36
C CYS A 535 -14.44 7.42 -10.94
N ASN A 536 -15.22 7.36 -9.87
CA ASN A 536 -15.79 6.13 -9.32
C ASN A 536 -17.20 5.79 -9.85
N ALA A 537 -17.66 6.48 -10.89
CA ALA A 537 -18.97 6.30 -11.52
C ALA A 537 -20.18 6.51 -10.57
N GLN A 538 -20.05 7.34 -9.55
CA GLN A 538 -21.15 7.63 -8.61
C GLN A 538 -21.70 9.05 -8.74
N HIS A 539 -21.15 9.87 -9.64
CA HIS A 539 -21.50 11.26 -9.83
C HIS A 539 -21.89 11.56 -11.30
N PRO A 540 -23.02 10.99 -11.80
CA PRO A 540 -23.41 11.13 -13.21
C PRO A 540 -23.64 12.58 -13.64
N ASP A 541 -24.27 13.42 -12.81
CA ASP A 541 -24.54 14.83 -13.17
C ASP A 541 -23.24 15.63 -13.34
N GLN A 542 -22.25 15.40 -12.48
CA GLN A 542 -20.94 16.02 -12.59
C GLN A 542 -20.18 15.48 -13.81
N LEU A 543 -20.30 14.19 -14.11
CA LEU A 543 -19.68 13.56 -15.28
C LEU A 543 -20.27 14.08 -16.59
N GLU A 544 -21.58 14.29 -16.64
CA GLU A 544 -22.29 14.87 -17.78
C GLU A 544 -21.80 16.30 -18.07
N ASN A 545 -21.64 17.11 -17.02
CA ASN A 545 -21.23 18.52 -17.10
C ASN A 545 -19.72 18.74 -17.06
N LEU A 546 -18.92 17.67 -17.01
CA LEU A 546 -17.45 17.77 -16.96
C LEU A 546 -16.91 18.35 -18.26
N HIS A 547 -16.09 19.41 -18.13
CA HIS A 547 -15.34 19.96 -19.24
C HIS A 547 -14.35 18.95 -19.81
N ARG A 548 -13.93 19.16 -21.06
CA ARG A 548 -12.95 18.27 -21.70
C ARG A 548 -11.69 18.13 -20.84
N VAL A 549 -11.29 16.89 -20.59
CA VAL A 549 -10.01 16.52 -19.97
C VAL A 549 -9.13 15.80 -20.98
N THR A 550 -7.84 15.77 -20.75
CA THR A 550 -6.91 15.07 -21.66
C THR A 550 -7.25 13.58 -21.73
N GLN A 551 -7.58 12.98 -20.60
CA GLN A 551 -8.06 11.60 -20.53
C GLN A 551 -8.96 11.39 -19.31
N LEU A 552 -10.10 10.77 -19.51
CA LEU A 552 -11.10 10.47 -18.50
C LEU A 552 -11.11 8.99 -18.20
N TYR A 553 -10.82 8.65 -16.94
CA TYR A 553 -10.89 7.29 -16.44
C TYR A 553 -12.17 7.09 -15.64
N VAL A 554 -12.80 5.96 -15.82
CA VAL A 554 -13.88 5.50 -14.96
C VAL A 554 -13.50 4.13 -14.39
N SER A 555 -13.52 4.03 -13.08
CA SER A 555 -13.26 2.78 -12.37
C SER A 555 -14.42 1.81 -12.58
N ILE A 556 -14.11 0.62 -13.07
CA ILE A 556 -15.04 -0.47 -13.32
C ILE A 556 -14.50 -1.68 -12.54
N ASP A 557 -14.73 -1.67 -11.25
CA ASP A 557 -14.10 -2.65 -10.35
C ASP A 557 -14.97 -3.89 -10.13
N ALA A 558 -16.14 -3.97 -10.78
CA ALA A 558 -17.02 -5.14 -10.77
C ALA A 558 -17.92 -5.16 -12.02
N SER A 559 -18.31 -6.36 -12.43
CA SER A 559 -19.15 -6.60 -13.61
C SER A 559 -20.65 -6.53 -13.32
N ASN A 560 -21.06 -6.65 -12.05
CA ASN A 560 -22.45 -6.73 -11.64
C ASN A 560 -22.72 -5.97 -10.33
N ARG A 561 -24.03 -5.76 -10.03
CA ARG A 561 -24.48 -4.99 -8.88
C ARG A 561 -23.98 -5.53 -7.53
N GLU A 562 -23.99 -6.85 -7.36
CA GLU A 562 -23.60 -7.46 -6.07
C GLU A 562 -22.10 -7.39 -5.84
N SER A 563 -21.30 -7.68 -6.85
CA SER A 563 -19.85 -7.55 -6.80
C SER A 563 -19.44 -6.09 -6.56
N LEU A 564 -20.09 -5.13 -7.24
CA LEU A 564 -19.83 -3.70 -7.03
C LEU A 564 -20.12 -3.29 -5.57
N ARG A 565 -21.22 -3.77 -5.01
CA ARG A 565 -21.56 -3.51 -3.61
C ARG A 565 -20.54 -4.08 -2.64
N LYS A 566 -19.99 -5.26 -2.92
CA LYS A 566 -18.99 -5.92 -2.07
C LYS A 566 -17.63 -5.26 -2.18
N ILE A 567 -17.22 -4.88 -3.39
CA ILE A 567 -15.87 -4.37 -3.68
C ILE A 567 -15.79 -2.88 -3.39
N ASP A 568 -16.64 -2.06 -4.01
CA ASP A 568 -16.59 -0.61 -3.93
C ASP A 568 -17.31 -0.04 -2.72
N ARG A 569 -18.26 -0.79 -2.15
CA ARG A 569 -19.03 -0.39 -0.96
C ARG A 569 -19.56 1.05 -1.07
N PRO A 570 -20.31 1.36 -2.14
CA PRO A 570 -20.82 2.71 -2.40
C PRO A 570 -21.82 3.15 -1.35
N LEU A 571 -21.83 4.45 -1.03
CA LEU A 571 -22.73 5.06 -0.05
C LEU A 571 -24.09 5.45 -0.62
N HIS A 572 -24.18 5.65 -1.94
CA HIS A 572 -25.45 5.93 -2.61
C HIS A 572 -26.33 4.68 -2.62
N ARG A 573 -27.62 4.85 -2.28
CA ARG A 573 -28.60 3.73 -2.32
C ARG A 573 -28.88 3.29 -3.75
N ASP A 574 -28.89 4.23 -4.68
CA ASP A 574 -29.06 4.09 -6.12
C ASP A 574 -27.73 3.95 -6.87
N PHE A 575 -26.73 3.35 -6.21
CA PHE A 575 -25.35 3.26 -6.72
C PHE A 575 -25.24 2.57 -8.08
N TRP A 576 -26.08 1.56 -8.32
CA TRP A 576 -26.04 0.79 -9.57
C TRP A 576 -26.65 1.58 -10.72
N GLU A 577 -27.74 2.27 -10.47
CA GLU A 577 -28.43 3.15 -11.41
C GLU A 577 -27.52 4.33 -11.79
N ARG A 578 -26.82 4.93 -10.83
CA ARG A 578 -25.79 5.94 -11.07
C ARG A 578 -24.64 5.42 -11.91
N PHE A 579 -24.14 4.23 -11.57
CA PHE A 579 -23.11 3.56 -12.34
C PHE A 579 -23.54 3.33 -13.77
N GLN A 580 -24.74 2.80 -14.00
CA GLN A 580 -25.29 2.55 -15.33
C GLN A 580 -25.48 3.85 -16.13
N ARG A 581 -25.95 4.92 -15.50
CA ARG A 581 -26.08 6.24 -16.15
C ARG A 581 -24.69 6.81 -16.51
N CYS A 582 -23.68 6.63 -15.69
CA CYS A 582 -22.30 7.03 -16.04
C CYS A 582 -21.80 6.31 -17.30
N LEU A 583 -22.13 5.03 -17.48
CA LEU A 583 -21.79 4.29 -18.69
C LEU A 583 -22.49 4.84 -19.95
N ASP A 584 -23.76 5.22 -19.82
CA ASP A 584 -24.52 5.85 -20.91
C ASP A 584 -23.87 7.21 -21.30
N ILE A 585 -23.53 8.05 -20.32
CA ILE A 585 -22.80 9.31 -20.54
C ILE A 585 -21.44 9.08 -21.23
N LEU A 586 -20.70 8.04 -20.83
CA LEU A 586 -19.43 7.70 -21.49
C LEU A 586 -19.62 7.32 -22.94
N ARG A 587 -20.68 6.56 -23.26
CA ARG A 587 -21.03 6.19 -24.64
C ARG A 587 -21.28 7.43 -25.50
N GLU A 588 -22.00 8.43 -24.97
CA GLU A 588 -22.26 9.69 -25.65
C GLU A 588 -20.97 10.50 -25.85
N LYS A 589 -20.13 10.58 -24.81
CA LYS A 589 -18.89 11.36 -24.82
C LYS A 589 -17.74 10.71 -25.60
N ARG A 590 -17.81 9.42 -25.99
CA ARG A 590 -16.68 8.65 -26.56
C ARG A 590 -16.03 9.25 -27.82
N HIS A 591 -16.75 10.09 -28.56
CA HIS A 591 -16.24 10.73 -29.77
C HIS A 591 -15.58 12.09 -29.51
N VAL A 592 -15.88 12.72 -28.38
CA VAL A 592 -15.33 14.03 -28.01
C VAL A 592 -14.36 13.93 -26.83
N GLN A 593 -14.45 12.87 -26.05
CA GLN A 593 -13.64 12.66 -24.86
C GLN A 593 -12.89 11.33 -24.95
N ARG A 594 -11.60 11.34 -24.73
CA ARG A 594 -10.79 10.12 -24.60
C ARG A 594 -11.13 9.43 -23.28
N THR A 595 -11.79 8.27 -23.36
CA THR A 595 -12.33 7.54 -22.22
C THR A 595 -11.56 6.25 -21.96
N VAL A 596 -11.36 5.92 -20.69
CA VAL A 596 -10.69 4.71 -20.24
C VAL A 596 -11.52 4.01 -19.19
N PHE A 597 -11.86 2.75 -19.42
CA PHE A 597 -12.27 1.85 -18.36
C PHE A 597 -11.03 1.41 -17.58
N ARG A 598 -11.06 1.58 -16.27
CA ARG A 598 -10.00 1.12 -15.39
C ARG A 598 -10.52 0.00 -14.51
N LEU A 599 -10.09 -1.23 -14.80
CA LEU A 599 -10.44 -2.41 -14.06
C LEU A 599 -9.34 -2.69 -13.01
N THR A 600 -9.74 -2.78 -11.75
CA THR A 600 -8.85 -3.22 -10.67
C THR A 600 -9.21 -4.65 -10.30
N LEU A 601 -8.36 -5.60 -10.69
CA LEU A 601 -8.60 -7.03 -10.45
C LEU A 601 -8.12 -7.43 -9.05
N VAL A 602 -9.01 -8.08 -8.31
CA VAL A 602 -8.80 -8.60 -6.95
C VAL A 602 -9.13 -10.08 -6.95
N LYS A 603 -8.12 -10.94 -6.75
CA LYS A 603 -8.29 -12.40 -6.76
C LYS A 603 -9.27 -12.85 -5.69
N GLY A 604 -10.20 -13.73 -6.08
CA GLY A 604 -11.29 -14.23 -5.24
C GLY A 604 -12.47 -13.25 -5.10
N PHE A 605 -12.47 -12.12 -5.84
CA PHE A 605 -13.56 -11.16 -5.84
C PHE A 605 -14.12 -10.89 -7.24
N ASN A 606 -13.26 -10.55 -8.23
CA ASN A 606 -13.70 -10.13 -9.56
C ASN A 606 -12.80 -10.64 -10.71
N VAL A 607 -11.97 -11.65 -10.47
CA VAL A 607 -11.12 -12.27 -11.50
C VAL A 607 -11.79 -13.51 -12.11
N ASP A 608 -12.50 -14.29 -11.27
CA ASP A 608 -13.07 -15.56 -11.66
C ASP A 608 -14.48 -15.32 -12.22
N ASP A 609 -14.81 -15.92 -13.38
CA ASP A 609 -16.13 -15.97 -14.03
C ASP A 609 -16.82 -14.63 -14.38
N GLU A 610 -16.14 -13.48 -14.28
CA GLU A 610 -16.76 -12.16 -14.54
C GLU A 610 -16.47 -11.57 -15.94
N VAL A 611 -15.74 -12.27 -16.81
CA VAL A 611 -15.34 -11.79 -18.15
C VAL A 611 -16.54 -11.38 -19.00
N ILE A 612 -17.60 -12.18 -19.01
CA ILE A 612 -18.83 -11.91 -19.78
C ILE A 612 -19.49 -10.60 -19.31
N GLY A 613 -19.62 -10.44 -18.00
CA GLY A 613 -20.21 -9.22 -17.43
C GLY A 613 -19.39 -7.96 -17.69
N TYR A 614 -18.06 -8.06 -17.67
CA TYR A 614 -17.21 -6.93 -18.08
C TYR A 614 -17.36 -6.62 -19.56
N ALA A 615 -17.51 -7.64 -20.44
CA ALA A 615 -17.80 -7.44 -21.85
C ALA A 615 -19.15 -6.74 -22.08
N ASP A 616 -20.19 -7.05 -21.27
CA ASP A 616 -21.48 -6.35 -21.29
C ASP A 616 -21.34 -4.86 -20.99
N LEU A 617 -20.51 -4.51 -19.99
CA LEU A 617 -20.25 -3.12 -19.63
C LEU A 617 -19.46 -2.38 -20.72
N VAL A 618 -18.49 -3.06 -21.36
CA VAL A 618 -17.74 -2.51 -22.50
C VAL A 618 -18.66 -2.29 -23.69
N GLU A 619 -19.54 -3.24 -24.02
CA GLU A 619 -20.53 -3.09 -25.09
C GLU A 619 -21.49 -1.94 -24.83
N LYS A 620 -21.86 -1.71 -23.57
CA LYS A 620 -22.73 -0.60 -23.18
C LYS A 620 -22.05 0.75 -23.39
N ALA A 621 -20.82 0.95 -22.92
CA ALA A 621 -20.17 2.26 -22.90
C ALA A 621 -19.23 2.53 -24.08
N LEU A 622 -18.66 1.50 -24.71
CA LEU A 622 -17.70 1.58 -25.81
C LEU A 622 -16.54 2.54 -25.51
N PRO A 623 -15.76 2.33 -24.42
CA PRO A 623 -14.66 3.20 -24.08
C PRO A 623 -13.58 3.20 -25.17
N CYS A 624 -12.76 4.26 -25.23
CA CYS A 624 -11.61 4.28 -26.14
C CYS A 624 -10.58 3.21 -25.79
N LEU A 625 -10.38 3.01 -24.48
CA LEU A 625 -9.33 2.16 -23.92
C LEU A 625 -9.86 1.37 -22.71
N ILE A 626 -9.31 0.19 -22.46
CA ILE A 626 -9.59 -0.63 -21.28
C ILE A 626 -8.27 -0.95 -20.61
N GLU A 627 -8.03 -0.35 -19.44
CA GLU A 627 -6.83 -0.55 -18.62
C GLU A 627 -7.13 -1.58 -17.55
N VAL A 628 -6.53 -2.76 -17.63
CA VAL A 628 -6.69 -3.84 -16.66
C VAL A 628 -5.45 -3.91 -15.78
N LYS A 629 -5.65 -3.82 -14.47
CA LYS A 629 -4.55 -3.78 -13.51
C LYS A 629 -4.83 -4.66 -12.30
N GLY A 630 -3.84 -5.41 -11.86
CA GLY A 630 -3.88 -6.08 -10.56
C GLY A 630 -3.93 -5.09 -9.39
N VAL A 631 -4.68 -5.41 -8.37
CA VAL A 631 -4.76 -4.63 -7.14
C VAL A 631 -3.37 -4.49 -6.51
N THR A 632 -3.10 -3.36 -5.89
CA THR A 632 -1.91 -3.17 -5.05
C THR A 632 -2.33 -3.32 -3.59
N TYR A 633 -1.75 -4.28 -2.87
CA TYR A 633 -1.99 -4.44 -1.45
C TYR A 633 -1.31 -3.29 -0.67
N CYS A 634 -2.09 -2.58 0.11
CA CYS A 634 -1.64 -1.44 0.91
C CYS A 634 -1.91 -1.63 2.42
N GLY A 635 -2.00 -2.88 2.86
CA GLY A 635 -2.38 -3.25 4.22
C GLY A 635 -3.88 -3.51 4.39
N THR A 636 -4.25 -4.06 5.54
CA THR A 636 -5.64 -4.34 5.91
C THR A 636 -6.30 -3.11 6.50
N SER A 637 -7.49 -2.77 6.02
CA SER A 637 -8.34 -1.79 6.68
C SER A 637 -9.16 -2.45 7.77
N THR A 638 -8.93 -2.09 9.03
CA THR A 638 -9.72 -2.55 10.17
C THR A 638 -11.20 -2.17 10.07
N SER A 639 -11.52 -1.12 9.31
CA SER A 639 -12.90 -0.69 9.04
C SER A 639 -13.57 -1.44 7.89
N ALA A 640 -12.85 -2.29 7.16
CA ALA A 640 -13.40 -2.95 5.96
C ALA A 640 -14.13 -4.26 6.25
N GLY A 641 -13.92 -4.89 7.40
CA GLY A 641 -14.60 -6.16 7.77
C GLY A 641 -14.34 -7.35 6.82
N ALA A 642 -13.60 -7.13 5.74
CA ALA A 642 -13.13 -8.15 4.80
C ALA A 642 -11.64 -7.90 4.59
N GLY A 643 -10.82 -8.61 5.33
CA GLY A 643 -9.37 -8.48 5.26
C GLY A 643 -8.88 -8.88 3.87
N LEU A 644 -8.49 -7.90 3.05
CA LEU A 644 -7.65 -8.21 1.89
C LEU A 644 -6.30 -8.68 2.41
N THR A 645 -5.83 -9.77 1.85
CA THR A 645 -4.51 -10.33 2.12
C THR A 645 -3.65 -10.28 0.85
N MET A 646 -2.38 -10.58 0.97
CA MET A 646 -1.50 -10.74 -0.19
C MET A 646 -1.96 -11.82 -1.16
N GLN A 647 -2.77 -12.78 -0.70
CA GLN A 647 -3.35 -13.83 -1.54
C GLN A 647 -4.40 -13.29 -2.54
N ASN A 648 -4.94 -12.10 -2.28
CA ASN A 648 -5.91 -11.45 -3.17
C ASN A 648 -5.23 -10.63 -4.28
N VAL A 649 -3.90 -10.51 -4.27
CA VAL A 649 -3.15 -9.83 -5.33
C VAL A 649 -2.90 -10.82 -6.47
N PRO A 650 -3.44 -10.58 -7.68
CA PRO A 650 -3.20 -11.46 -8.81
C PRO A 650 -1.77 -11.31 -9.33
N PHE A 651 -1.17 -12.42 -9.75
CA PHE A 651 0.08 -12.41 -10.49
C PHE A 651 -0.12 -11.89 -11.91
N TYR A 652 0.97 -11.52 -12.58
CA TYR A 652 0.90 -11.00 -13.94
C TYR A 652 0.28 -12.01 -14.91
N GLU A 653 0.59 -13.30 -14.77
CA GLU A 653 0.05 -14.39 -15.56
C GLU A 653 -1.47 -14.55 -15.39
N GLU A 654 -2.00 -14.28 -14.20
CA GLU A 654 -3.45 -14.29 -13.95
C GLU A 654 -4.14 -13.09 -14.62
N ILE A 655 -3.48 -11.91 -14.58
CA ILE A 655 -3.95 -10.73 -15.30
C ILE A 655 -3.97 -10.97 -16.81
N THR A 656 -2.90 -11.52 -17.37
CA THR A 656 -2.81 -11.81 -18.82
C THR A 656 -3.85 -12.82 -19.25
N SER A 657 -4.07 -13.86 -18.46
CA SER A 657 -5.12 -14.87 -18.73
C SER A 657 -6.52 -14.24 -18.77
N PHE A 658 -6.83 -13.37 -17.79
CA PHE A 658 -8.09 -12.65 -17.77
C PHE A 658 -8.24 -11.72 -18.99
N VAL A 659 -7.19 -10.96 -19.31
CA VAL A 659 -7.23 -9.99 -20.42
C VAL A 659 -7.37 -10.69 -21.78
N VAL A 660 -6.70 -11.82 -22.00
CA VAL A 660 -6.84 -12.63 -23.21
C VAL A 660 -8.27 -13.16 -23.33
N ALA A 661 -8.85 -13.67 -22.24
CA ALA A 661 -10.25 -14.13 -22.23
C ALA A 661 -11.22 -12.97 -22.51
N LEU A 662 -10.99 -11.78 -21.92
CA LEU A 662 -11.81 -10.60 -22.19
C LEU A 662 -11.69 -10.17 -23.66
N ASN A 663 -10.48 -10.13 -24.21
CA ASN A 663 -10.26 -9.78 -25.62
C ASN A 663 -10.99 -10.75 -26.56
N ALA A 664 -10.90 -12.05 -26.32
CA ALA A 664 -11.59 -13.07 -27.10
C ALA A 664 -13.13 -12.89 -27.05
N GLU A 665 -13.68 -12.53 -25.89
CA GLU A 665 -15.11 -12.26 -25.76
C GLU A 665 -15.53 -10.98 -26.50
N LEU A 666 -14.73 -9.92 -26.42
CA LEU A 666 -14.97 -8.67 -27.15
C LEU A 666 -14.88 -8.89 -28.67
N GLU A 667 -13.96 -9.70 -29.13
CA GLU A 667 -13.81 -10.07 -30.54
C GLU A 667 -14.99 -10.95 -31.00
N ARG A 668 -15.41 -11.95 -30.22
CA ARG A 668 -16.60 -12.75 -30.50
C ARG A 668 -17.86 -11.91 -30.67
N ARG A 669 -17.97 -10.80 -29.94
CA ARG A 669 -19.08 -9.81 -30.06
C ARG A 669 -18.89 -8.83 -31.19
N GLY A 670 -17.74 -8.79 -31.84
CA GLY A 670 -17.43 -7.84 -32.91
C GLY A 670 -17.28 -6.40 -32.44
N LEU A 671 -16.88 -6.17 -31.19
CA LEU A 671 -16.80 -4.84 -30.59
C LEU A 671 -15.57 -4.03 -31.02
N GLY A 672 -14.61 -4.64 -31.72
CA GLY A 672 -13.48 -3.97 -32.32
C GLY A 672 -12.46 -3.46 -31.28
N TYR A 673 -12.00 -4.33 -30.40
CA TYR A 673 -10.90 -4.10 -29.47
C TYR A 673 -9.77 -5.06 -29.75
N GLY A 674 -8.54 -4.69 -29.29
CA GLY A 674 -7.38 -5.56 -29.37
C GLY A 674 -6.38 -5.25 -28.27
N LEU A 675 -5.47 -6.21 -28.03
CA LEU A 675 -4.37 -6.10 -27.09
C LEU A 675 -3.34 -5.12 -27.64
N ALA A 676 -3.18 -3.96 -27.01
CA ALA A 676 -2.37 -2.86 -27.54
C ALA A 676 -1.01 -2.72 -26.85
N ALA A 677 -0.99 -2.73 -25.52
CA ALA A 677 0.23 -2.48 -24.76
C ALA A 677 0.21 -3.20 -23.41
N GLU A 678 1.38 -3.36 -22.80
CA GLU A 678 1.52 -3.93 -21.47
C GLU A 678 2.58 -3.21 -20.64
N HIS A 679 2.51 -3.40 -19.33
CA HIS A 679 3.54 -3.02 -18.38
C HIS A 679 3.61 -4.10 -17.30
N ALA A 680 4.34 -5.15 -17.58
CA ALA A 680 4.43 -6.35 -16.75
C ALA A 680 4.86 -6.03 -15.31
N HIS A 681 5.77 -5.07 -15.14
CA HIS A 681 6.26 -4.62 -13.82
C HIS A 681 5.17 -4.05 -12.91
N SER A 682 4.10 -3.46 -13.48
CA SER A 682 2.95 -2.94 -12.73
C SER A 682 1.74 -3.88 -12.76
N CYS A 683 1.89 -5.10 -13.28
CA CYS A 683 0.77 -6.02 -13.52
C CYS A 683 -0.39 -5.31 -14.24
N CYS A 684 -0.09 -4.66 -15.38
CA CYS A 684 -1.05 -3.83 -16.09
C CYS A 684 -1.02 -4.11 -17.59
N VAL A 685 -2.18 -4.28 -18.21
CA VAL A 685 -2.36 -4.50 -19.65
C VAL A 685 -3.40 -3.52 -20.18
N LEU A 686 -3.22 -3.08 -21.43
CA LEU A 686 -4.09 -2.16 -22.12
C LEU A 686 -4.70 -2.80 -23.36
N LEU A 687 -6.03 -2.85 -23.41
CA LEU A 687 -6.77 -3.07 -24.64
C LEU A 687 -7.20 -1.70 -25.21
N ALA A 688 -7.17 -1.59 -26.52
CA ALA A 688 -7.58 -0.37 -27.20
C ALA A 688 -8.63 -0.69 -28.27
N SER A 689 -9.54 0.26 -28.50
CA SER A 689 -10.48 0.21 -29.63
C SER A 689 -9.70 0.30 -30.95
N ASN A 690 -10.15 -0.41 -31.98
CA ASN A 690 -9.57 -0.39 -33.31
C ASN A 690 -9.54 1.02 -33.94
N ARG A 691 -10.24 2.00 -33.37
CA ARG A 691 -10.11 3.43 -33.69
C ARG A 691 -8.68 3.94 -33.49
N PHE A 692 -7.91 3.30 -32.60
CA PHE A 692 -6.52 3.62 -32.28
C PHE A 692 -5.53 2.68 -32.99
N HIS A 693 -6.00 1.82 -33.88
CA HIS A 693 -5.18 0.94 -34.72
C HIS A 693 -5.16 1.42 -36.16
N VAL A 694 -4.12 2.18 -36.53
CA VAL A 694 -4.01 2.84 -37.83
C VAL A 694 -2.77 2.30 -38.56
N ASN A 695 -2.94 1.92 -39.83
CA ASN A 695 -1.88 1.38 -40.68
C ASN A 695 -1.09 0.20 -40.04
N GLY A 696 -1.81 -0.69 -39.33
CA GLY A 696 -1.22 -1.84 -38.67
C GLY A 696 -0.47 -1.54 -37.36
N LYS A 697 -0.60 -0.33 -36.83
CA LYS A 697 0.08 0.09 -35.61
C LYS A 697 -0.88 0.67 -34.59
N TRP A 698 -0.63 0.40 -33.31
CA TRP A 698 -1.36 0.98 -32.20
C TRP A 698 -0.90 2.41 -31.91
N HIS A 699 -1.86 3.30 -31.57
CA HIS A 699 -1.63 4.70 -31.26
C HIS A 699 -2.24 5.04 -29.88
N THR A 700 -1.68 4.46 -28.82
CA THR A 700 -2.19 4.66 -27.45
C THR A 700 -1.56 5.85 -26.72
N ARG A 701 -0.46 6.39 -27.24
CA ARG A 701 0.17 7.59 -26.66
C ARG A 701 -0.60 8.85 -27.01
N ILE A 702 -0.32 9.91 -26.27
CA ILE A 702 -0.97 11.21 -26.39
C ILE A 702 0.04 12.23 -26.90
N ASP A 703 -0.32 12.93 -27.98
CA ASP A 703 0.34 14.15 -28.43
C ASP A 703 -0.15 15.33 -27.58
N TYR A 704 0.57 15.63 -26.49
CA TYR A 704 0.20 16.70 -25.57
C TYR A 704 0.23 18.09 -26.18
N PRO A 705 1.25 18.49 -26.96
CA PRO A 705 1.23 19.75 -27.71
C PRO A 705 -0.01 19.85 -28.59
N ARG A 706 -0.29 18.82 -29.38
CA ARG A 706 -1.44 18.79 -30.28
C ARG A 706 -2.77 18.89 -29.55
N PHE A 707 -2.90 18.22 -28.39
CA PHE A 707 -4.10 18.34 -27.55
C PHE A 707 -4.37 19.79 -27.17
N PHE A 708 -3.35 20.54 -26.73
CA PHE A 708 -3.53 21.94 -26.34
C PHE A 708 -3.79 22.85 -27.52
N GLU A 709 -3.16 22.66 -28.67
CA GLU A 709 -3.48 23.38 -29.91
C GLU A 709 -4.95 23.21 -30.30
N LEU A 710 -5.43 21.96 -30.27
CA LEU A 710 -6.83 21.66 -30.59
C LEU A 710 -7.79 22.26 -29.57
N LEU A 711 -7.45 22.20 -28.26
CA LEU A 711 -8.24 22.79 -27.21
C LEU A 711 -8.35 24.31 -27.32
N GLU A 712 -7.26 24.99 -27.67
CA GLU A 712 -7.25 26.44 -27.91
C GLU A 712 -8.09 26.80 -29.14
N LYS A 713 -8.00 26.01 -30.21
CA LYS A 713 -8.83 26.18 -31.40
C LYS A 713 -10.31 25.96 -31.08
N GLU A 714 -10.68 24.89 -30.33
CA GLU A 714 -12.06 24.67 -29.90
C GLU A 714 -12.62 25.86 -29.12
N LYS A 715 -11.81 26.46 -28.23
CA LYS A 715 -12.18 27.68 -27.48
C LYS A 715 -12.33 28.93 -28.35
N ALA A 716 -11.53 29.05 -29.39
CA ALA A 716 -11.49 30.23 -30.25
C ALA A 716 -12.66 30.23 -31.31
N ASP A 717 -12.91 29.12 -31.95
CA ASP A 717 -13.80 29.02 -33.10
C ASP A 717 -14.93 27.96 -32.96
N GLY A 718 -14.97 27.23 -31.84
CA GLY A 718 -15.96 26.18 -31.58
C GLY A 718 -15.70 24.87 -32.33
N THR A 719 -14.56 24.72 -33.01
CA THR A 719 -14.23 23.49 -33.76
C THR A 719 -13.97 22.34 -32.80
N SER A 720 -14.94 21.41 -32.69
CA SER A 720 -14.72 20.21 -31.88
C SER A 720 -13.71 19.26 -32.49
N PHE A 721 -13.00 18.52 -31.65
CA PHE A 721 -12.01 17.51 -32.04
C PHE A 721 -12.22 16.18 -31.33
N THR A 722 -11.64 15.12 -31.88
CA THR A 722 -11.83 13.74 -31.42
C THR A 722 -10.58 13.22 -30.69
N PRO A 723 -10.65 12.12 -29.93
CA PRO A 723 -9.50 11.47 -29.31
C PRO A 723 -8.41 11.05 -30.29
N GLU A 724 -8.79 10.77 -31.54
CA GLU A 724 -7.88 10.36 -32.62
C GLU A 724 -7.01 11.52 -33.13
N ASP A 725 -7.49 12.77 -33.01
CA ASP A 725 -6.78 13.95 -33.51
C ASP A 725 -5.49 14.28 -32.74
N TYR A 726 -5.31 13.67 -31.55
CA TYR A 726 -4.15 13.87 -30.68
C TYR A 726 -3.53 12.55 -30.16
N MET A 727 -3.70 11.47 -30.92
CA MET A 727 -3.03 10.19 -30.61
C MET A 727 -1.63 10.14 -31.25
N GLN A 728 -0.73 9.40 -30.62
CA GLN A 728 0.61 9.07 -31.13
C GLN A 728 0.83 7.56 -31.13
N GLU A 729 1.73 7.10 -32.01
CA GLU A 729 2.16 5.70 -32.10
C GLU A 729 2.68 5.19 -30.75
N THR A 730 2.28 3.97 -30.40
CA THR A 730 2.74 3.25 -29.21
C THR A 730 4.18 2.79 -29.45
N GLU A 731 5.07 3.04 -28.50
CA GLU A 731 6.45 2.60 -28.60
C GLU A 731 6.56 1.08 -28.68
N GLU A 732 7.45 0.57 -29.46
CA GLU A 732 7.64 -0.88 -29.71
C GLU A 732 7.85 -1.65 -28.40
N TRP A 733 8.68 -1.13 -27.50
CA TRP A 733 8.93 -1.76 -26.19
C TRP A 733 7.71 -1.80 -25.27
N ALA A 734 6.67 -1.01 -25.53
CA ALA A 734 5.44 -0.93 -24.77
C ALA A 734 4.32 -1.80 -25.36
N LEU A 735 4.45 -2.30 -26.58
CA LEU A 735 3.47 -3.16 -27.22
C LEU A 735 3.28 -4.45 -26.44
N TRP A 736 2.09 -5.03 -26.55
CA TRP A 736 1.76 -6.34 -26.00
C TRP A 736 2.79 -7.39 -26.45
N GLY A 737 3.35 -8.14 -25.49
CA GLY A 737 4.40 -9.14 -25.71
C GLY A 737 5.83 -8.63 -25.43
N ASN A 738 6.06 -7.31 -25.29
CA ASN A 738 7.39 -6.73 -25.12
C ASN A 738 7.73 -6.30 -23.67
N GLY A 739 6.84 -6.58 -22.70
CA GLY A 739 7.07 -6.36 -21.27
C GLY A 739 6.88 -4.91 -20.79
N GLY A 740 6.89 -3.91 -21.68
CA GLY A 740 6.52 -2.52 -21.36
C GLY A 740 7.54 -1.72 -20.55
N PHE A 741 8.79 -2.15 -20.47
CA PHE A 741 9.84 -1.43 -19.77
C PHE A 741 10.66 -0.58 -20.73
N ASN A 742 10.81 0.74 -20.43
CA ASN A 742 11.59 1.65 -21.28
C ASN A 742 13.08 1.24 -21.29
N PRO A 743 13.67 0.96 -22.46
CA PRO A 743 15.07 0.57 -22.59
C PRO A 743 16.08 1.65 -22.15
N GLU A 744 15.66 2.91 -22.08
CA GLU A 744 16.50 4.01 -21.59
C GLU A 744 16.63 4.03 -20.05
N ASP A 745 15.72 3.37 -19.33
CA ASP A 745 15.73 3.30 -17.89
C ASP A 745 16.55 2.10 -17.40
N GLU A 746 17.29 2.31 -16.32
CA GLU A 746 18.09 1.26 -15.70
C GLU A 746 17.19 0.31 -14.90
N ARG A 747 17.11 -0.95 -15.34
CA ARG A 747 16.39 -1.98 -14.62
C ARG A 747 17.21 -2.44 -13.42
N VAL A 748 16.89 -1.96 -12.24
CA VAL A 748 17.49 -2.45 -10.99
C VAL A 748 16.84 -3.78 -10.64
N HIS A 749 17.52 -4.88 -10.96
CA HIS A 749 17.12 -6.20 -10.49
C HIS A 749 17.51 -6.31 -9.01
N ARG A 750 16.56 -6.54 -8.12
CA ARG A 750 16.83 -6.82 -6.72
C ARG A 750 17.71 -8.07 -6.62
N LYS A 751 18.85 -7.92 -5.97
CA LYS A 751 19.80 -9.03 -5.71
C LYS A 751 19.06 -10.10 -4.90
N GLY A 752 18.73 -11.24 -5.49
CA GLY A 752 18.17 -12.38 -4.75
C GLY A 752 17.10 -13.21 -5.44
N LYS A 753 16.43 -12.75 -6.47
CA LYS A 753 15.52 -13.58 -7.31
C LYS A 753 16.16 -13.85 -8.67
N ASN A 754 16.36 -15.13 -8.93
CA ASN A 754 16.82 -15.78 -10.15
C ASN A 754 16.92 -14.84 -11.36
N ARG A 755 18.15 -14.58 -11.77
CA ARG A 755 18.51 -14.02 -13.09
C ARG A 755 17.94 -14.86 -14.25
N ASP A 756 17.52 -16.10 -13.96
CA ASP A 756 17.10 -17.12 -14.91
C ASP A 756 15.57 -17.19 -15.14
N ARG A 757 14.79 -16.33 -14.49
CA ARG A 757 13.42 -15.96 -14.89
C ARG A 757 13.38 -14.56 -15.51
N ALA A 758 14.35 -14.22 -16.32
CA ALA A 758 14.08 -13.37 -17.47
C ALA A 758 13.04 -14.15 -18.28
N ILE A 759 11.90 -13.55 -18.48
CA ILE A 759 10.92 -14.01 -19.43
C ILE A 759 11.68 -14.09 -20.75
N ASP A 760 12.19 -15.27 -21.11
CA ASP A 760 12.34 -15.64 -22.48
C ASP A 760 10.89 -15.65 -23.02
N ALA A 761 10.45 -14.51 -23.51
CA ALA A 761 9.32 -14.43 -24.39
C ALA A 761 9.70 -15.29 -25.58
N ALA A 762 9.34 -16.57 -25.54
CA ALA A 762 9.37 -17.40 -26.72
C ALA A 762 8.49 -16.68 -27.75
N PRO A 763 8.99 -16.46 -28.98
CA PRO A 763 8.15 -15.94 -30.04
C PRO A 763 6.92 -16.83 -30.13
N VAL A 764 5.74 -16.24 -30.08
CA VAL A 764 4.50 -16.92 -30.45
C VAL A 764 4.68 -17.28 -31.92
N GLU A 765 4.88 -18.56 -32.22
CA GLU A 765 4.84 -19.04 -33.58
C GLU A 765 3.49 -18.64 -34.19
N ASP A 766 3.55 -17.89 -35.26
CA ASP A 766 2.42 -17.58 -36.12
C ASP A 766 1.65 -18.85 -36.44
N VAL A 767 0.46 -19.02 -35.87
CA VAL A 767 -0.52 -19.94 -36.38
C VAL A 767 -1.06 -19.31 -37.66
N SER A 768 -0.34 -19.54 -38.75
CA SER A 768 -0.82 -19.24 -40.09
C SER A 768 -2.04 -20.10 -40.36
N THR A 769 -3.13 -19.46 -40.64
CA THR A 769 -4.35 -19.96 -41.24
C THR A 769 -4.06 -20.88 -42.42
N SER A 770 -4.57 -22.09 -42.34
CA SER A 770 -4.94 -22.89 -43.50
C SER A 770 -6.37 -23.41 -43.32
#